data_d1ddc0d3fa535f144c4bcb3be38677eb
#
_entry.id   d1ddc0d3fa535f144c4bcb3be38677eb
#
_cell.length_a   1.000
_cell.length_b   1.000
_cell.length_c   1.000
_cell.angle_alpha   90.00
_cell.angle_beta   90.00
_cell.angle_gamma   90.00
#
_symmetry.space_group_name_H-M   'P 1'
#
loop_
_entity.id
_entity.type
_entity.pdbx_description
1 polymer ?
#
loop_
_entity_poly.entity_id
_entity_poly.type
_entity_poly.pdbx_seq_one_letter_code
_entity_poly.pdbx_strand_id
1 'polypeptide(L)'
;MATTTITPKWTVEDVSGVYHQPLLELIEQAHEVHRQHQRHHSVQMCHLLSIKTGGCPEDCSYCPQSARYHTEVEAGKLLDLETVMQAAEQAREGGSSRFCMGAAWRQVKDGSDFERVLDMVRGVAGLGLEVCCTLGMLNPDQAQKLADAGLTAYNHNLDTSPEFYGNIITTRTYEDRLRTLENVRSAGISVCCGGILGLGEADGDRVRLLATLANMNPPPESVPVNALVAVEGTPLAENKPVDCFDLVRAIATARILMPDSRVRLSAGRLSLSDEAQALCFYAGANSIFVGEKLLTTPNPDFDHDHTLLARLGLEPEKPSAASVSETAAASLEQHWSAALEQRERTQRRRRLRQSTGEDFCSNDYLGLSQHPGIRAVMVEALDGGIELGSTSSRLVRGNHAAIVELEAEFAAWQNREAALLYSSGYAAGLGVISALVGRGDIVFSDESNHASLIEGIRASAARRVLVPHADVEALEERLRRYPAVGQQRRWVIVESVYSMDGDYAPLEAIAALCAAHNAALIVDEAHALGMYGPEGAGRVAAGGELVQAMAAAVLHPCGKAMGASGAVVTGSRRLIEHLVNHSRSFIYSTAPTPLLAVQLAAAVNVVRREPQRRQQVIERAQQIRTELTAAGIAAAGAPSSPIIPVICGSDEAALRLEAALAAEGLDVRAIRPPTVPEGTARLRITAHASQGAAACSRLVRVLAAHV
;
A
#
# COMPACT_ATOMS: atom_id res chain seq x y z
N MET A 1 36.02 14.50 -0.21
CA MET A 1 35.01 14.27 -1.27
C MET A 1 35.72 14.41 -2.61
N ALA A 2 35.96 13.33 -3.29
CA ALA A 2 36.60 13.35 -4.62
C ALA A 2 35.51 13.70 -5.63
N THR A 3 35.61 14.84 -6.26
CA THR A 3 34.84 15.24 -7.42
C THR A 3 35.22 14.32 -8.58
N THR A 4 34.39 13.33 -8.85
CA THR A 4 34.50 12.53 -10.06
C THR A 4 34.15 13.43 -11.24
N THR A 5 35.15 13.87 -11.98
CA THR A 5 34.97 14.61 -13.23
C THR A 5 34.35 13.64 -14.24
N ILE A 6 33.03 13.74 -14.42
CA ILE A 6 32.34 13.00 -15.49
C ILE A 6 32.75 13.64 -16.80
N THR A 7 33.47 12.92 -17.65
CA THR A 7 33.79 13.38 -19.01
C THR A 7 32.47 13.47 -19.77
N PRO A 8 32.11 14.61 -20.38
CA PRO A 8 30.85 14.73 -21.10
C PRO A 8 30.83 13.76 -22.28
N LYS A 9 29.70 13.09 -22.51
CA LYS A 9 29.50 12.17 -23.64
C LYS A 9 29.63 12.91 -24.99
N TRP A 10 29.21 14.17 -25.02
CA TRP A 10 29.24 15.07 -26.16
C TRP A 10 29.97 16.38 -25.78
N THR A 11 31.06 16.71 -26.45
CA THR A 11 31.65 18.04 -26.31
C THR A 11 30.87 19.06 -27.14
N VAL A 12 31.00 20.36 -26.81
CA VAL A 12 30.36 21.42 -27.61
C VAL A 12 30.85 21.37 -29.08
N GLU A 13 32.08 20.97 -29.30
CA GLU A 13 32.72 20.82 -30.64
C GLU A 13 32.08 19.67 -31.42
N ASP A 14 31.84 18.51 -30.77
CA ASP A 14 31.12 17.39 -31.39
C ASP A 14 29.71 17.79 -31.80
N VAL A 15 28.98 18.43 -30.92
CA VAL A 15 27.62 18.91 -31.19
C VAL A 15 27.60 19.97 -32.29
N SER A 16 28.60 20.88 -32.31
CA SER A 16 28.76 21.86 -33.38
C SER A 16 29.04 21.18 -34.73
N GLY A 17 29.87 20.12 -34.73
CA GLY A 17 30.12 19.33 -35.90
C GLY A 17 28.88 18.66 -36.48
N VAL A 18 27.99 18.15 -35.60
CA VAL A 18 26.69 17.60 -36.00
C VAL A 18 25.75 18.69 -36.52
N TYR A 19 25.61 19.78 -35.75
CA TYR A 19 24.67 20.86 -36.04
C TYR A 19 24.94 21.56 -37.39
N HIS A 20 26.22 21.75 -37.78
CA HIS A 20 26.61 22.48 -38.98
C HIS A 20 26.79 21.59 -40.21
N GLN A 21 26.43 20.30 -40.17
CA GLN A 21 26.38 19.46 -41.36
C GLN A 21 25.49 20.07 -42.46
N PRO A 22 25.69 19.72 -43.72
CA PRO A 22 24.73 20.02 -44.77
C PRO A 22 23.33 19.54 -44.36
N LEU A 23 22.32 20.39 -44.49
CA LEU A 23 21.00 20.15 -43.87
C LEU A 23 20.38 18.81 -44.31
N LEU A 24 20.48 18.45 -45.59
CA LEU A 24 19.89 17.22 -46.09
C LEU A 24 20.60 15.98 -45.53
N GLU A 25 21.91 16.00 -45.39
CA GLU A 25 22.70 14.93 -44.77
C GLU A 25 22.33 14.79 -43.27
N LEU A 26 22.21 15.91 -42.57
CA LEU A 26 21.80 15.94 -41.15
C LEU A 26 20.39 15.32 -40.97
N ILE A 27 19.45 15.66 -41.83
CA ILE A 27 18.07 15.13 -41.78
C ILE A 27 18.04 13.63 -42.06
N GLU A 28 18.83 13.17 -43.11
CA GLU A 28 18.92 11.75 -43.43
C GLU A 28 19.47 10.94 -42.24
N GLN A 29 20.56 11.40 -41.64
CA GLN A 29 21.14 10.77 -40.46
C GLN A 29 20.17 10.74 -39.29
N ALA A 30 19.45 11.86 -39.01
CA ALA A 30 18.46 11.93 -37.95
C ALA A 30 17.29 10.96 -38.22
N HIS A 31 16.83 10.86 -39.46
CA HIS A 31 15.78 9.92 -39.85
C HIS A 31 16.18 8.46 -39.61
N GLU A 32 17.44 8.11 -39.94
CA GLU A 32 17.96 6.76 -39.71
C GLU A 32 17.98 6.44 -38.20
N VAL A 33 18.50 7.36 -37.35
CA VAL A 33 18.48 7.24 -35.88
C VAL A 33 17.06 7.13 -35.37
N HIS A 34 16.14 7.94 -35.90
CA HIS A 34 14.74 7.88 -35.53
C HIS A 34 14.12 6.49 -35.78
N ARG A 35 14.37 5.91 -36.96
CA ARG A 35 13.86 4.57 -37.32
C ARG A 35 14.43 3.45 -36.47
N GLN A 36 15.66 3.58 -36.00
CA GLN A 36 16.30 2.57 -35.15
C GLN A 36 15.83 2.60 -33.69
N HIS A 37 15.53 3.77 -33.17
CA HIS A 37 15.25 3.99 -31.75
C HIS A 37 13.81 4.28 -31.44
N GLN A 38 12.98 4.66 -32.39
CA GLN A 38 11.60 5.10 -32.17
C GLN A 38 10.60 4.31 -33.02
N ARG A 39 9.33 4.32 -32.60
CA ARG A 39 8.22 3.84 -33.42
C ARG A 39 7.96 4.87 -34.52
N HIS A 40 8.59 4.73 -35.67
CA HIS A 40 8.70 5.74 -36.74
C HIS A 40 7.37 6.18 -37.39
N HIS A 41 6.27 5.45 -37.19
CA HIS A 41 4.94 5.84 -37.66
C HIS A 41 4.04 6.41 -36.54
N SER A 42 4.54 6.54 -35.30
CA SER A 42 3.76 6.93 -34.14
C SER A 42 4.15 8.31 -33.65
N VAL A 43 3.16 9.19 -33.42
CA VAL A 43 3.34 10.54 -32.89
C VAL A 43 2.55 10.72 -31.60
N GLN A 44 3.25 11.09 -30.53
CA GLN A 44 2.61 11.38 -29.25
C GLN A 44 1.84 12.68 -29.33
N MET A 45 0.55 12.65 -29.09
CA MET A 45 -0.32 13.81 -28.97
C MET A 45 -0.43 14.22 -27.51
N CYS A 46 -0.10 15.48 -27.19
CA CYS A 46 -0.11 16.04 -25.85
C CYS A 46 -1.07 17.22 -25.79
N HIS A 47 -2.01 17.21 -24.86
CA HIS A 47 -2.86 18.39 -24.61
C HIS A 47 -2.28 19.22 -23.46
N LEU A 48 -2.27 20.54 -23.57
CA LEU A 48 -1.73 21.46 -22.57
C LEU A 48 -2.81 22.41 -22.07
N LEU A 49 -3.14 22.30 -20.77
CA LEU A 49 -4.09 23.19 -20.09
C LEU A 49 -3.36 24.17 -19.16
N SER A 50 -3.69 25.46 -19.25
CA SER A 50 -3.29 26.44 -18.25
C SER A 50 -4.22 26.36 -17.04
N ILE A 51 -3.76 25.70 -15.97
CA ILE A 51 -4.57 25.57 -14.74
C ILE A 51 -4.52 26.83 -13.86
N LYS A 52 -3.51 27.70 -14.06
CA LYS A 52 -3.44 29.04 -13.47
C LYS A 52 -2.71 29.95 -14.44
N THR A 53 -3.45 30.91 -15.01
CA THR A 53 -2.95 31.84 -16.04
C THR A 53 -2.53 33.18 -15.43
N GLY A 54 -1.47 33.79 -15.96
CA GLY A 54 -1.07 35.17 -15.69
C GLY A 54 -0.58 35.47 -14.28
N GLY A 55 -0.03 36.67 -14.08
CA GLY A 55 0.45 37.15 -12.77
C GLY A 55 1.72 36.44 -12.27
N CYS A 56 2.54 35.84 -13.15
CA CYS A 56 3.82 35.29 -12.80
C CYS A 56 4.83 36.37 -12.42
N PRO A 57 5.56 36.28 -11.29
CA PRO A 57 6.51 37.30 -10.87
C PRO A 57 7.86 37.28 -11.63
N GLU A 58 8.07 36.30 -12.52
CA GLU A 58 9.26 36.16 -13.36
C GLU A 58 9.25 37.20 -14.50
N ASP A 59 10.44 37.51 -15.04
CA ASP A 59 10.65 38.48 -16.12
C ASP A 59 11.06 37.83 -17.45
N CYS A 60 10.66 36.59 -17.70
CA CYS A 60 10.97 35.91 -18.97
C CYS A 60 10.53 36.78 -20.16
N SER A 61 11.48 37.25 -20.97
CA SER A 61 11.27 38.28 -22.01
C SER A 61 10.30 37.87 -23.11
N TYR A 62 10.02 36.58 -23.28
CA TYR A 62 9.09 36.03 -24.25
C TYR A 62 7.69 35.73 -23.69
N CYS A 63 7.50 35.81 -22.37
CA CYS A 63 6.34 35.22 -21.71
C CYS A 63 5.24 36.24 -21.41
N PRO A 64 4.05 36.14 -22.04
CA PRO A 64 2.97 37.09 -21.81
C PRO A 64 2.27 36.92 -20.46
N GLN A 65 2.60 35.87 -19.69
CA GLN A 65 2.05 35.62 -18.34
C GLN A 65 2.78 36.37 -17.23
N SER A 66 3.89 37.06 -17.56
CA SER A 66 4.65 37.83 -16.59
C SER A 66 3.86 39.03 -16.08
N ALA A 67 3.85 39.23 -14.75
CA ALA A 67 3.24 40.42 -14.15
C ALA A 67 4.04 41.72 -14.43
N ARG A 68 5.21 41.60 -15.08
CA ARG A 68 6.10 42.75 -15.40
C ARG A 68 5.80 43.37 -16.76
N TYR A 69 4.98 42.70 -17.58
CA TYR A 69 4.65 43.14 -18.92
C TYR A 69 3.16 43.45 -19.03
N HIS A 70 2.83 44.37 -19.93
CA HIS A 70 1.43 44.75 -20.22
C HIS A 70 0.96 44.00 -21.47
N THR A 71 0.38 42.83 -21.26
CA THR A 71 -0.17 41.97 -22.31
C THR A 71 -1.69 41.81 -22.11
N GLU A 72 -2.39 41.25 -23.08
CA GLU A 72 -3.83 40.94 -22.97
C GLU A 72 -4.13 39.76 -22.02
N VAL A 73 -3.13 39.16 -21.40
CA VAL A 73 -3.28 37.99 -20.52
C VAL A 73 -3.66 38.42 -19.11
N GLU A 74 -4.92 38.21 -18.77
CA GLU A 74 -5.44 38.49 -17.43
C GLU A 74 -4.99 37.41 -16.42
N ALA A 75 -4.74 37.84 -15.16
CA ALA A 75 -4.39 36.93 -14.09
C ALA A 75 -5.61 36.21 -13.52
N GLY A 76 -5.68 34.89 -13.73
CA GLY A 76 -6.72 34.02 -13.21
C GLY A 76 -6.36 33.36 -11.88
N LYS A 77 -7.38 32.81 -11.20
CA LYS A 77 -7.21 31.90 -10.06
C LYS A 77 -6.89 30.49 -10.57
N LEU A 78 -6.41 29.63 -9.67
CA LEU A 78 -6.25 28.19 -9.94
C LEU A 78 -7.64 27.60 -10.27
N LEU A 79 -7.73 26.87 -11.38
CA LEU A 79 -8.94 26.16 -11.79
C LEU A 79 -9.41 25.18 -10.72
N ASP A 80 -10.68 24.83 -10.73
CA ASP A 80 -11.19 23.73 -9.92
C ASP A 80 -10.91 22.36 -10.57
N LEU A 81 -11.02 21.31 -9.77
CA LEU A 81 -10.76 19.94 -10.19
C LEU A 81 -11.73 19.51 -11.31
N GLU A 82 -12.99 19.88 -11.23
CA GLU A 82 -14.03 19.48 -12.19
C GLU A 82 -13.70 20.01 -13.60
N THR A 83 -13.34 21.29 -13.71
CA THR A 83 -12.90 21.91 -14.96
C THR A 83 -11.70 21.19 -15.58
N VAL A 84 -10.71 20.82 -14.74
CA VAL A 84 -9.51 20.11 -15.22
C VAL A 84 -9.86 18.70 -15.69
N MET A 85 -10.73 18.01 -14.96
CA MET A 85 -11.16 16.65 -15.33
C MET A 85 -11.95 16.64 -16.66
N GLN A 86 -12.85 17.59 -16.86
CA GLN A 86 -13.57 17.73 -18.13
C GLN A 86 -12.61 17.95 -19.32
N ALA A 87 -11.62 18.84 -19.14
CA ALA A 87 -10.62 19.08 -20.18
C ALA A 87 -9.74 17.85 -20.46
N ALA A 88 -9.40 17.07 -19.42
CA ALA A 88 -8.63 15.84 -19.56
C ALA A 88 -9.41 14.73 -20.27
N GLU A 89 -10.71 14.60 -20.00
CA GLU A 89 -11.60 13.67 -20.71
C GLU A 89 -11.72 14.02 -22.18
N GLN A 90 -11.95 15.30 -22.51
CA GLN A 90 -11.98 15.78 -23.89
C GLN A 90 -10.64 15.54 -24.62
N ALA A 91 -9.52 15.80 -23.97
CA ALA A 91 -8.20 15.52 -24.52
C ALA A 91 -8.01 14.03 -24.83
N ARG A 92 -8.44 13.14 -23.94
CA ARG A 92 -8.41 11.68 -24.13
C ARG A 92 -9.28 11.26 -25.32
N GLU A 93 -10.50 11.76 -25.41
CA GLU A 93 -11.42 11.51 -26.52
C GLU A 93 -10.87 12.01 -27.86
N GLY A 94 -10.15 13.17 -27.85
CA GLY A 94 -9.42 13.71 -28.99
C GLY A 94 -8.12 12.95 -29.34
N GLY A 95 -7.83 11.82 -28.67
CA GLY A 95 -6.68 10.96 -28.98
C GLY A 95 -5.36 11.37 -28.31
N SER A 96 -5.36 12.29 -27.35
CA SER A 96 -4.16 12.62 -26.60
C SER A 96 -3.76 11.47 -25.68
N SER A 97 -2.46 11.14 -25.65
CA SER A 97 -1.89 10.16 -24.72
C SER A 97 -1.25 10.81 -23.50
N ARG A 98 -1.00 12.14 -23.52
CA ARG A 98 -0.44 12.93 -22.42
C ARG A 98 -1.26 14.20 -22.19
N PHE A 99 -1.52 14.49 -20.90
CA PHE A 99 -2.15 15.72 -20.46
C PHE A 99 -1.19 16.56 -19.63
N CYS A 100 -0.93 17.78 -20.08
CA CYS A 100 0.02 18.70 -19.47
C CYS A 100 -0.72 19.81 -18.75
N MET A 101 -0.35 20.11 -17.50
CA MET A 101 -0.94 21.17 -16.68
C MET A 101 0.10 22.24 -16.39
N GLY A 102 -0.14 23.48 -16.83
CA GLY A 102 0.76 24.62 -16.61
C GLY A 102 0.19 25.61 -15.61
N ALA A 103 0.98 26.08 -14.65
CA ALA A 103 0.64 27.17 -13.75
C ALA A 103 1.66 28.29 -13.83
N ALA A 104 1.22 29.54 -13.95
CA ALA A 104 2.05 30.73 -13.98
C ALA A 104 2.62 31.05 -12.59
N TRP A 105 3.48 30.16 -12.07
CA TRP A 105 4.19 30.29 -10.80
C TRP A 105 5.71 30.34 -11.00
N ARG A 106 6.38 31.13 -10.16
CA ARG A 106 7.84 31.08 -10.04
C ARG A 106 8.28 29.75 -9.42
N GLN A 107 7.62 29.36 -8.32
CA GLN A 107 7.84 28.13 -7.59
C GLN A 107 6.55 27.68 -6.90
N VAL A 108 6.44 26.40 -6.65
CA VAL A 108 5.37 25.84 -5.83
C VAL A 108 5.51 26.33 -4.40
N LYS A 109 4.39 26.65 -3.76
CA LYS A 109 4.31 26.90 -2.32
C LYS A 109 3.41 25.84 -1.69
N ASP A 110 3.86 25.26 -0.58
CA ASP A 110 3.03 24.32 0.17
C ASP A 110 1.77 25.04 0.68
N GLY A 111 0.63 24.39 0.58
CA GLY A 111 -0.67 24.92 0.96
C GLY A 111 -1.81 24.38 0.11
N SER A 112 -3.00 24.94 0.30
CA SER A 112 -4.25 24.47 -0.33
C SER A 112 -4.20 24.40 -1.85
N ASP A 113 -3.52 25.33 -2.51
CA ASP A 113 -3.42 25.32 -3.97
C ASP A 113 -2.54 24.16 -4.47
N PHE A 114 -1.46 23.83 -3.75
CA PHE A 114 -0.64 22.69 -4.11
C PHE A 114 -1.37 21.37 -3.88
N GLU A 115 -2.10 21.24 -2.76
CA GLU A 115 -2.93 20.04 -2.51
C GLU A 115 -3.98 19.85 -3.61
N ARG A 116 -4.61 20.92 -4.08
CA ARG A 116 -5.53 20.87 -5.24
C ARG A 116 -4.84 20.39 -6.51
N VAL A 117 -3.60 20.83 -6.77
CA VAL A 117 -2.82 20.34 -7.92
C VAL A 117 -2.51 18.85 -7.77
N LEU A 118 -2.17 18.36 -6.57
CA LEU A 118 -1.99 16.92 -6.32
C LEU A 118 -3.27 16.13 -6.61
N ASP A 119 -4.43 16.66 -6.24
CA ASP A 119 -5.72 16.03 -6.57
C ASP A 119 -6.01 16.03 -8.09
N MET A 120 -5.65 17.11 -8.80
CA MET A 120 -5.72 17.15 -10.26
C MET A 120 -4.81 16.08 -10.90
N VAL A 121 -3.57 15.94 -10.41
CA VAL A 121 -2.65 14.91 -10.90
C VAL A 121 -3.23 13.51 -10.71
N ARG A 122 -3.75 13.20 -9.51
CA ARG A 122 -4.39 11.91 -9.23
C ARG A 122 -5.60 11.64 -10.13
N GLY A 123 -6.45 12.66 -10.32
CA GLY A 123 -7.62 12.56 -11.17
C GLY A 123 -7.27 12.27 -12.62
N VAL A 124 -6.35 13.03 -13.20
CA VAL A 124 -5.92 12.86 -14.60
C VAL A 124 -5.21 11.54 -14.81
N ALA A 125 -4.34 11.12 -13.88
CA ALA A 125 -3.71 9.80 -13.91
C ALA A 125 -4.74 8.67 -13.87
N GLY A 126 -5.82 8.84 -13.11
CA GLY A 126 -6.94 7.89 -13.05
C GLY A 126 -7.69 7.72 -14.39
N LEU A 127 -7.57 8.65 -15.33
CA LEU A 127 -8.10 8.52 -16.69
C LEU A 127 -7.20 7.70 -17.63
N GLY A 128 -6.03 7.26 -17.17
CA GLY A 128 -5.06 6.51 -17.98
C GLY A 128 -4.23 7.39 -18.91
N LEU A 129 -4.14 8.68 -18.66
CA LEU A 129 -3.28 9.62 -19.39
C LEU A 129 -1.92 9.75 -18.68
N GLU A 130 -0.84 9.91 -19.44
CA GLU A 130 0.41 10.43 -18.88
C GLU A 130 0.19 11.85 -18.38
N VAL A 131 0.60 12.14 -17.14
CA VAL A 131 0.42 13.48 -16.54
C VAL A 131 1.74 14.23 -16.55
N CYS A 132 1.73 15.43 -17.12
CA CYS A 132 2.88 16.33 -17.09
C CYS A 132 2.52 17.65 -16.40
N CYS A 133 3.39 18.18 -15.56
CA CYS A 133 3.18 19.48 -14.93
C CYS A 133 4.30 20.48 -15.23
N THR A 134 3.92 21.78 -15.26
CA THR A 134 4.84 22.93 -15.31
C THR A 134 4.41 23.90 -14.21
N LEU A 135 5.01 23.80 -13.02
CA LEU A 135 4.59 24.56 -11.82
C LEU A 135 5.69 25.52 -11.30
N GLY A 136 6.71 25.77 -12.11
CA GLY A 136 7.88 26.53 -11.69
C GLY A 136 8.93 25.68 -10.98
N MET A 137 9.63 26.23 -9.99
CA MET A 137 10.67 25.51 -9.24
C MET A 137 10.05 24.57 -8.19
N LEU A 138 10.69 23.42 -7.97
CA LEU A 138 10.31 22.43 -6.97
C LEU A 138 11.48 22.15 -6.02
N ASN A 139 11.16 21.97 -4.74
CA ASN A 139 12.08 21.36 -3.79
C ASN A 139 11.92 19.82 -3.80
N PRO A 140 12.82 19.04 -3.15
CA PRO A 140 12.75 17.57 -3.15
C PRO A 140 11.43 17.00 -2.61
N ASP A 141 10.89 17.58 -1.52
CA ASP A 141 9.65 17.10 -0.89
C ASP A 141 8.43 17.31 -1.80
N GLN A 142 8.39 18.45 -2.52
CA GLN A 142 7.34 18.75 -3.48
C GLN A 142 7.41 17.84 -4.71
N ALA A 143 8.61 17.54 -5.19
CA ALA A 143 8.81 16.58 -6.27
C ALA A 143 8.34 15.18 -5.85
N GLN A 144 8.65 14.74 -4.63
CA GLN A 144 8.19 13.45 -4.10
C GLN A 144 6.67 13.39 -3.96
N LYS A 145 6.03 14.44 -3.44
CA LYS A 145 4.56 14.50 -3.35
C LYS A 145 3.88 14.40 -4.72
N LEU A 146 4.46 15.02 -5.75
CA LEU A 146 3.96 14.90 -7.14
C LEU A 146 4.13 13.49 -7.70
N ALA A 147 5.27 12.85 -7.44
CA ALA A 147 5.50 11.44 -7.80
C ALA A 147 4.48 10.52 -7.14
N ASP A 148 4.26 10.69 -5.83
CA ASP A 148 3.29 9.92 -5.04
C ASP A 148 1.83 10.13 -5.51
N ALA A 149 1.56 11.31 -6.10
CA ALA A 149 0.26 11.62 -6.72
C ALA A 149 0.09 10.98 -8.12
N GLY A 150 1.15 10.40 -8.71
CA GLY A 150 1.11 9.76 -10.03
C GLY A 150 1.58 10.66 -11.18
N LEU A 151 2.37 11.71 -10.90
CA LEU A 151 2.96 12.54 -11.95
C LEU A 151 4.00 11.73 -12.75
N THR A 152 3.81 11.63 -14.07
CA THR A 152 4.70 10.88 -14.96
C THR A 152 5.85 11.72 -15.51
N ALA A 153 5.63 13.01 -15.74
CA ALA A 153 6.64 13.92 -16.28
C ALA A 153 6.55 15.33 -15.68
N TYR A 154 7.67 16.03 -15.62
CA TYR A 154 7.72 17.43 -15.21
C TYR A 154 8.41 18.27 -16.26
N ASN A 155 7.74 19.29 -16.76
CA ASN A 155 8.32 20.22 -17.71
C ASN A 155 8.99 21.38 -17.00
N HIS A 156 10.29 21.57 -17.29
CA HIS A 156 11.07 22.71 -16.82
C HIS A 156 12.18 23.02 -17.82
N ASN A 157 11.86 23.85 -18.81
CA ASN A 157 12.77 24.15 -19.92
C ASN A 157 14.00 24.96 -19.45
N LEU A 158 15.12 24.74 -20.09
CA LEU A 158 16.31 25.59 -19.99
C LEU A 158 16.20 26.87 -20.82
N ASP A 159 15.30 26.87 -21.79
CA ASP A 159 14.97 27.94 -22.73
C ASP A 159 16.09 28.23 -23.73
N THR A 160 17.33 28.44 -23.32
CA THR A 160 18.48 28.76 -24.17
C THR A 160 19.79 28.26 -23.57
N SER A 161 20.96 28.69 -24.08
CA SER A 161 22.29 28.37 -23.50
C SER A 161 22.53 29.02 -22.14
N PRO A 162 23.43 28.48 -21.31
CA PRO A 162 23.84 29.12 -20.06
C PRO A 162 24.34 30.57 -20.26
N GLU A 163 25.07 30.78 -21.36
CA GLU A 163 25.69 32.08 -21.68
C GLU A 163 24.68 33.13 -22.12
N PHE A 164 23.63 32.73 -22.82
CA PHE A 164 22.61 33.65 -23.32
C PHE A 164 21.43 33.83 -22.34
N TYR A 165 21.29 32.94 -21.33
CA TYR A 165 20.16 32.89 -20.42
C TYR A 165 19.89 34.23 -19.69
N GLY A 166 20.95 34.92 -19.23
CA GLY A 166 20.83 36.18 -18.52
C GLY A 166 20.23 37.33 -19.36
N ASN A 167 20.25 37.22 -20.70
CA ASN A 167 19.63 38.20 -21.60
C ASN A 167 18.09 38.02 -21.68
N ILE A 168 17.59 36.86 -21.25
CA ILE A 168 16.17 36.46 -21.38
C ILE A 168 15.47 36.47 -20.04
N ILE A 169 16.14 36.05 -18.96
CA ILE A 169 15.57 35.92 -17.61
C ILE A 169 16.58 36.39 -16.59
N THR A 170 16.20 37.36 -15.74
CA THR A 170 17.08 37.90 -14.69
C THR A 170 16.59 37.56 -13.28
N THR A 171 15.36 37.09 -13.11
CA THR A 171 14.73 36.85 -11.81
C THR A 171 15.07 35.49 -11.20
N ARG A 172 15.70 34.59 -11.94
CA ARG A 172 16.23 33.30 -11.49
C ARG A 172 17.47 32.93 -12.32
N THR A 173 18.30 32.04 -11.76
CA THR A 173 19.53 31.60 -12.41
C THR A 173 19.30 30.35 -13.26
N TYR A 174 20.27 30.05 -14.14
CA TYR A 174 20.27 28.81 -14.92
C TYR A 174 20.42 27.58 -13.99
N GLU A 175 21.22 27.70 -12.92
CA GLU A 175 21.45 26.67 -11.91
C GLU A 175 20.17 26.34 -11.12
N ASP A 176 19.29 27.32 -10.89
CA ASP A 176 17.98 27.07 -10.25
C ASP A 176 17.13 26.13 -11.11
N ARG A 177 17.22 26.25 -12.44
CA ARG A 177 16.54 25.35 -13.35
C ARG A 177 17.13 23.95 -13.30
N LEU A 178 18.45 23.84 -13.37
CA LEU A 178 19.14 22.53 -13.28
C LEU A 178 18.84 21.82 -11.96
N ARG A 179 18.85 22.56 -10.84
CA ARG A 179 18.50 22.00 -9.52
C ARG A 179 17.08 21.49 -9.46
N THR A 180 16.13 22.19 -10.08
CA THR A 180 14.74 21.72 -10.16
C THR A 180 14.65 20.42 -10.94
N LEU A 181 15.34 20.29 -12.07
CA LEU A 181 15.38 19.06 -12.87
C LEU A 181 16.02 17.90 -12.10
N GLU A 182 17.04 18.16 -11.30
CA GLU A 182 17.66 17.16 -10.42
C GLU A 182 16.69 16.66 -9.33
N ASN A 183 15.96 17.58 -8.69
CA ASN A 183 14.94 17.23 -7.69
C ASN A 183 13.83 16.36 -8.30
N VAL A 184 13.37 16.73 -9.50
CA VAL A 184 12.35 15.96 -10.26
C VAL A 184 12.86 14.55 -10.55
N ARG A 185 14.08 14.42 -11.05
CA ARG A 185 14.69 13.14 -11.40
C ARG A 185 14.92 12.25 -10.18
N SER A 186 15.36 12.87 -9.07
CA SER A 186 15.56 12.17 -7.80
C SER A 186 14.26 11.59 -7.21
N ALA A 187 13.11 12.18 -7.54
CA ALA A 187 11.80 11.67 -7.18
C ALA A 187 11.25 10.59 -8.16
N GLY A 188 12.03 10.18 -9.18
CA GLY A 188 11.62 9.19 -10.16
C GLY A 188 10.67 9.70 -11.24
N ILE A 189 10.51 11.02 -11.38
CA ILE A 189 9.66 11.64 -12.40
C ILE A 189 10.50 11.88 -13.67
N SER A 190 9.93 11.57 -14.84
CA SER A 190 10.56 11.83 -16.14
C SER A 190 10.75 13.33 -16.37
N VAL A 191 11.89 13.69 -16.95
CA VAL A 191 12.23 15.08 -17.27
C VAL A 191 11.73 15.45 -18.66
N CYS A 192 10.94 16.52 -18.76
CA CYS A 192 10.60 17.19 -20.00
C CYS A 192 11.34 18.54 -20.02
N CYS A 193 12.38 18.66 -20.85
CA CYS A 193 13.24 19.83 -20.86
C CYS A 193 13.78 20.12 -22.26
N GLY A 194 13.63 21.35 -22.70
CA GLY A 194 14.08 21.80 -24.01
C GLY A 194 14.33 23.30 -24.06
N GLY A 195 14.18 23.89 -25.25
CA GLY A 195 14.46 25.29 -25.48
C GLY A 195 13.51 26.00 -26.44
N ILE A 196 13.78 27.27 -26.63
CA ILE A 196 13.03 28.19 -27.51
C ILE A 196 14.04 28.77 -28.50
N LEU A 197 13.75 28.64 -29.79
CA LEU A 197 14.51 29.28 -30.86
C LEU A 197 13.86 30.63 -31.23
N GLY A 198 14.65 31.58 -31.63
CA GLY A 198 14.19 32.90 -32.05
C GLY A 198 14.20 33.98 -30.94
N LEU A 199 14.82 33.69 -29.79
CA LEU A 199 14.98 34.63 -28.69
C LEU A 199 16.02 35.74 -29.00
N GLY A 200 16.73 35.66 -30.13
CA GLY A 200 17.86 36.50 -30.49
C GLY A 200 19.21 35.83 -30.27
N GLU A 201 19.20 34.56 -29.93
CA GLU A 201 20.37 33.69 -29.74
C GLU A 201 21.09 33.41 -31.08
N ALA A 202 22.37 33.11 -31.01
CA ALA A 202 23.18 32.64 -32.14
C ALA A 202 23.19 31.10 -32.25
N ASP A 203 23.65 30.57 -33.39
CA ASP A 203 23.79 29.10 -33.56
C ASP A 203 24.65 28.45 -32.47
N GLY A 204 25.71 29.14 -32.02
CA GLY A 204 26.52 28.66 -30.91
C GLY A 204 25.76 28.50 -29.60
N ASP A 205 24.69 29.26 -29.37
CA ASP A 205 23.82 29.12 -28.19
C ASP A 205 22.92 27.91 -28.32
N ARG A 206 22.37 27.65 -29.50
CA ARG A 206 21.59 26.45 -29.81
C ARG A 206 22.42 25.18 -29.66
N VAL A 207 23.65 25.19 -30.13
CA VAL A 207 24.63 24.11 -29.94
C VAL A 207 24.90 23.83 -28.47
N ARG A 208 25.18 24.89 -27.65
CA ARG A 208 25.43 24.73 -26.21
C ARG A 208 24.21 24.24 -25.45
N LEU A 209 23.01 24.71 -25.79
CA LEU A 209 21.77 24.19 -25.22
C LEU A 209 21.63 22.69 -25.49
N LEU A 210 21.78 22.26 -26.75
CA LEU A 210 21.67 20.86 -27.14
C LEU A 210 22.74 19.98 -26.48
N ALA A 211 23.98 20.49 -26.36
CA ALA A 211 25.04 19.81 -25.63
C ALA A 211 24.70 19.65 -24.13
N THR A 212 24.12 20.67 -23.51
CA THR A 212 23.68 20.61 -22.11
C THR A 212 22.60 19.53 -21.91
N LEU A 213 21.59 19.49 -22.77
CA LEU A 213 20.50 18.51 -22.70
C LEU A 213 21.03 17.08 -22.91
N ALA A 214 21.88 16.86 -23.93
CA ALA A 214 22.43 15.55 -24.26
C ALA A 214 23.39 14.98 -23.19
N ASN A 215 24.01 15.85 -22.40
CA ASN A 215 24.92 15.47 -21.30
C ASN A 215 24.23 15.33 -19.93
N MET A 216 22.93 15.57 -19.83
CA MET A 216 22.19 15.16 -18.62
C MET A 216 22.26 13.63 -18.45
N ASN A 217 22.25 13.14 -17.25
CA ASN A 217 22.36 11.69 -16.96
C ASN A 217 21.14 11.16 -16.19
N PRO A 218 20.23 10.46 -16.90
CA PRO A 218 20.12 10.30 -18.36
C PRO A 218 19.70 11.60 -19.07
N PRO A 219 19.78 11.69 -20.41
CA PRO A 219 19.17 12.80 -21.15
C PRO A 219 17.68 12.92 -20.86
N PRO A 220 17.05 14.10 -21.10
CA PRO A 220 15.61 14.28 -20.87
C PRO A 220 14.80 13.27 -21.69
N GLU A 221 13.80 12.67 -21.09
CA GLU A 221 12.89 11.73 -21.74
C GLU A 221 12.01 12.43 -22.80
N SER A 222 11.81 13.75 -22.67
CA SER A 222 11.11 14.56 -23.66
C SER A 222 11.81 15.90 -23.86
N VAL A 223 12.07 16.26 -25.14
CA VAL A 223 12.79 17.46 -25.55
C VAL A 223 11.87 18.34 -26.40
N PRO A 224 11.15 19.30 -25.82
CA PRO A 224 10.36 20.27 -26.60
C PRO A 224 11.28 21.26 -27.30
N VAL A 225 11.15 21.37 -28.61
CA VAL A 225 11.75 22.39 -29.46
C VAL A 225 10.64 23.37 -29.83
N ASN A 226 10.74 24.58 -29.27
CA ASN A 226 9.76 25.64 -29.48
C ASN A 226 10.30 26.68 -30.46
N ALA A 227 9.47 27.16 -31.37
CA ALA A 227 9.72 28.40 -32.08
C ALA A 227 9.03 29.56 -31.31
N LEU A 228 9.72 30.68 -31.15
CA LEU A 228 9.19 31.86 -30.47
C LEU A 228 7.87 32.30 -31.15
N VAL A 229 6.83 32.46 -30.33
CA VAL A 229 5.62 33.15 -30.71
C VAL A 229 5.71 34.57 -30.13
N ALA A 230 6.01 35.55 -30.96
CA ALA A 230 6.09 36.96 -30.54
C ALA A 230 4.70 37.46 -30.11
N VAL A 231 4.62 37.99 -28.88
CA VAL A 231 3.35 38.49 -28.30
C VAL A 231 3.50 39.97 -27.98
N GLU A 232 2.54 40.75 -28.41
CA GLU A 232 2.48 42.19 -28.15
C GLU A 232 2.54 42.49 -26.65
N GLY A 233 3.29 43.53 -26.29
CA GLY A 233 3.53 43.91 -24.88
C GLY A 233 4.66 43.15 -24.17
N THR A 234 5.28 42.15 -24.82
CA THR A 234 6.51 41.51 -24.31
C THR A 234 7.76 42.15 -24.92
N PRO A 235 8.93 42.05 -24.28
CA PRO A 235 10.21 42.57 -24.82
C PRO A 235 10.60 42.01 -26.20
N LEU A 236 10.16 40.79 -26.52
CA LEU A 236 10.49 40.13 -27.78
C LEU A 236 9.34 40.19 -28.82
N ALA A 237 8.39 41.14 -28.68
CA ALA A 237 7.25 41.31 -29.58
C ALA A 237 7.65 41.55 -31.05
N GLU A 238 8.77 42.22 -31.29
CA GLU A 238 9.27 42.59 -32.63
C GLU A 238 10.23 41.55 -33.23
N ASN A 239 10.48 40.41 -32.55
CA ASN A 239 11.35 39.38 -33.06
C ASN A 239 10.74 38.70 -34.27
N LYS A 240 11.56 38.45 -35.29
CA LYS A 240 11.13 37.75 -36.50
C LYS A 240 10.82 36.28 -36.23
N PRO A 241 9.86 35.68 -36.93
CA PRO A 241 9.64 34.23 -36.87
C PRO A 241 10.92 33.46 -37.15
N VAL A 242 11.08 32.30 -36.47
CA VAL A 242 12.22 31.39 -36.69
C VAL A 242 12.17 30.85 -38.12
N ASP A 243 13.33 30.79 -38.76
CA ASP A 243 13.44 30.12 -40.04
C ASP A 243 13.13 28.62 -39.90
N CYS A 244 12.35 28.08 -40.81
CA CYS A 244 11.92 26.69 -40.77
C CYS A 244 13.14 25.72 -40.81
N PHE A 245 14.18 26.01 -41.59
CA PHE A 245 15.34 25.16 -41.68
C PHE A 245 16.17 25.18 -40.40
N ASP A 246 16.20 26.28 -39.67
CA ASP A 246 16.83 26.32 -38.33
C ASP A 246 16.10 25.43 -37.33
N LEU A 247 14.77 25.45 -37.35
CA LEU A 247 13.96 24.58 -36.51
C LEU A 247 14.18 23.10 -36.84
N VAL A 248 14.15 22.74 -38.12
CA VAL A 248 14.42 21.38 -38.59
C VAL A 248 15.82 20.93 -38.21
N ARG A 249 16.84 21.80 -38.33
CA ARG A 249 18.23 21.54 -37.91
C ARG A 249 18.33 21.23 -36.43
N ALA A 250 17.66 22.01 -35.60
CA ALA A 250 17.64 21.79 -34.14
C ALA A 250 16.95 20.46 -33.76
N ILE A 251 15.84 20.11 -34.44
CA ILE A 251 15.13 18.84 -34.26
C ILE A 251 16.00 17.66 -34.66
N ALA A 252 16.64 17.72 -35.88
CA ALA A 252 17.52 16.66 -36.39
C ALA A 252 18.70 16.44 -35.44
N THR A 253 19.35 17.53 -35.02
CA THR A 253 20.46 17.45 -34.07
C THR A 253 20.01 16.85 -32.72
N ALA A 254 18.90 17.28 -32.19
CA ALA A 254 18.35 16.73 -30.94
C ALA A 254 18.09 15.22 -31.05
N ARG A 255 17.57 14.73 -32.22
CA ARG A 255 17.32 13.31 -32.46
C ARG A 255 18.63 12.51 -32.50
N ILE A 256 19.66 13.02 -33.13
CA ILE A 256 20.95 12.33 -33.20
C ILE A 256 21.62 12.23 -31.85
N LEU A 257 21.60 13.32 -31.08
CA LEU A 257 22.25 13.38 -29.74
C LEU A 257 21.50 12.59 -28.66
N MET A 258 20.18 12.50 -28.78
CA MET A 258 19.27 11.92 -27.79
C MET A 258 18.31 10.92 -28.47
N PRO A 259 18.80 9.73 -28.91
CA PRO A 259 18.05 8.79 -29.73
C PRO A 259 16.77 8.27 -29.09
N ASP A 260 16.78 8.09 -27.77
CA ASP A 260 15.67 7.51 -27.01
C ASP A 260 14.66 8.57 -26.52
N SER A 261 15.01 9.85 -26.63
CA SER A 261 14.14 10.95 -26.20
C SER A 261 12.98 11.18 -27.16
N ARG A 262 11.83 11.62 -26.65
CA ARG A 262 10.76 12.15 -27.47
C ARG A 262 11.08 13.58 -27.87
N VAL A 263 11.37 13.82 -29.14
CA VAL A 263 11.60 15.18 -29.66
C VAL A 263 10.24 15.78 -30.05
N ARG A 264 9.88 16.86 -29.38
CA ARG A 264 8.57 17.49 -29.58
C ARG A 264 8.65 18.73 -30.45
N LEU A 265 7.92 18.73 -31.56
CA LEU A 265 7.59 19.95 -32.29
C LEU A 265 6.52 20.68 -31.49
N SER A 266 6.93 21.77 -30.81
CA SER A 266 6.16 22.37 -29.72
C SER A 266 5.48 23.69 -30.15
N ALA A 267 5.69 24.81 -29.47
CA ALA A 267 5.08 26.09 -29.82
C ALA A 267 5.55 26.63 -31.18
N GLY A 268 4.73 27.48 -31.81
CA GLY A 268 5.03 28.14 -33.08
C GLY A 268 4.58 27.39 -34.33
N ARG A 269 3.82 26.30 -34.22
CA ARG A 269 3.38 25.46 -35.33
C ARG A 269 2.47 26.18 -36.34
N LEU A 270 1.67 27.15 -35.91
CA LEU A 270 0.82 27.94 -36.81
C LEU A 270 1.61 28.81 -37.81
N SER A 271 2.88 29.11 -37.54
CA SER A 271 3.75 29.83 -38.47
C SER A 271 4.43 28.92 -39.52
N LEU A 272 4.23 27.60 -39.43
CA LEU A 272 4.79 26.58 -40.30
C LEU A 272 3.75 26.06 -41.27
N SER A 273 4.13 25.87 -42.54
CA SER A 273 3.29 25.14 -43.49
C SER A 273 3.25 23.64 -43.14
N ASP A 274 2.27 22.91 -43.73
CA ASP A 274 2.19 21.45 -43.56
C ASP A 274 3.46 20.75 -44.04
N GLU A 275 4.09 21.22 -45.14
CA GLU A 275 5.34 20.69 -45.69
C GLU A 275 6.51 20.93 -44.71
N ALA A 276 6.56 22.09 -44.02
CA ALA A 276 7.55 22.38 -43.02
C ALA A 276 7.41 21.48 -41.79
N GLN A 277 6.17 21.24 -41.34
CA GLN A 277 5.88 20.30 -40.26
C GLN A 277 6.22 18.85 -40.66
N ALA A 278 5.92 18.44 -41.92
CA ALA A 278 6.30 17.13 -42.45
C ALA A 278 7.81 16.94 -42.41
N LEU A 279 8.59 17.97 -42.75
CA LEU A 279 10.04 17.93 -42.68
C LEU A 279 10.55 17.80 -41.24
N CYS A 280 9.90 18.43 -40.27
CA CYS A 280 10.18 18.26 -38.83
C CYS A 280 9.96 16.81 -38.38
N PHE A 281 8.85 16.17 -38.81
CA PHE A 281 8.59 14.76 -38.50
C PHE A 281 9.63 13.84 -39.16
N TYR A 282 9.97 14.11 -40.41
CA TYR A 282 11.01 13.34 -41.11
C TYR A 282 12.39 13.48 -40.44
N ALA A 283 12.72 14.68 -39.94
CA ALA A 283 13.92 14.95 -39.15
C ALA A 283 13.92 14.35 -37.74
N GLY A 284 12.85 13.67 -37.34
CA GLY A 284 12.79 12.89 -36.10
C GLY A 284 11.95 13.46 -34.99
N ALA A 285 11.10 14.48 -35.25
CA ALA A 285 10.06 14.85 -34.28
C ALA A 285 9.04 13.71 -34.19
N ASN A 286 8.61 13.35 -32.97
CA ASN A 286 7.64 12.28 -32.71
C ASN A 286 6.66 12.61 -31.58
N SER A 287 6.53 13.91 -31.24
CA SER A 287 5.54 14.40 -30.30
C SER A 287 5.10 15.79 -30.70
N ILE A 288 3.81 16.13 -30.49
CA ILE A 288 3.24 17.46 -30.73
C ILE A 288 2.31 17.87 -29.58
N PHE A 289 2.10 19.19 -29.43
CA PHE A 289 0.95 19.66 -28.68
C PHE A 289 -0.25 19.81 -29.62
N VAL A 290 -1.43 19.39 -29.11
CA VAL A 290 -2.71 19.45 -29.82
C VAL A 290 -3.72 20.28 -29.03
N GLY A 291 -4.76 20.78 -29.73
CA GLY A 291 -5.79 21.65 -29.17
C GLY A 291 -5.51 23.13 -29.49
N GLU A 292 -6.55 23.91 -29.64
CA GLU A 292 -6.54 25.27 -30.20
C GLU A 292 -5.61 26.26 -29.46
N LYS A 293 -5.19 25.97 -28.26
CA LYS A 293 -4.42 26.90 -27.42
C LYS A 293 -3.35 26.20 -26.60
N LEU A 294 -2.14 26.77 -26.58
CA LEU A 294 -1.03 26.40 -25.69
C LEU A 294 -0.88 27.48 -24.62
N LEU A 295 -1.22 27.18 -23.37
CA LEU A 295 -1.24 28.14 -22.25
C LEU A 295 -1.99 29.43 -22.64
N THR A 296 -1.34 30.35 -23.38
CA THR A 296 -1.84 31.66 -23.76
C THR A 296 -1.71 31.93 -25.27
N THR A 297 -1.04 31.09 -26.04
CA THR A 297 -0.81 31.28 -27.48
C THR A 297 -1.67 30.31 -28.32
N PRO A 298 -2.11 30.71 -29.51
CA PRO A 298 -2.89 29.83 -30.38
C PRO A 298 -2.04 28.65 -30.90
N ASN A 299 -2.74 27.56 -31.27
CA ASN A 299 -2.17 26.32 -31.78
C ASN A 299 -3.11 25.68 -32.80
N PRO A 300 -2.67 24.78 -33.70
CA PRO A 300 -3.58 24.02 -34.56
C PRO A 300 -4.61 23.21 -33.76
N ASP A 301 -5.82 23.12 -34.30
CA ASP A 301 -6.87 22.31 -33.68
C ASP A 301 -6.66 20.80 -33.90
N PHE A 302 -7.48 20.01 -33.24
CA PHE A 302 -7.38 18.53 -33.31
C PHE A 302 -7.63 17.99 -34.74
N ASP A 303 -8.60 18.57 -35.47
CA ASP A 303 -8.99 18.09 -36.80
C ASP A 303 -7.87 18.34 -37.82
N HIS A 304 -7.22 19.50 -37.76
CA HIS A 304 -6.04 19.80 -38.55
C HIS A 304 -4.90 18.80 -38.29
N ASP A 305 -4.59 18.57 -37.03
CA ASP A 305 -3.52 17.65 -36.66
C ASP A 305 -3.79 16.20 -37.10
N HIS A 306 -5.01 15.72 -36.90
CA HIS A 306 -5.40 14.39 -37.37
C HIS A 306 -5.32 14.29 -38.91
N THR A 307 -5.74 15.32 -39.63
CA THR A 307 -5.69 15.39 -41.09
C THR A 307 -4.23 15.37 -41.57
N LEU A 308 -3.36 16.17 -40.96
CA LEU A 308 -1.94 16.24 -41.32
C LEU A 308 -1.25 14.88 -41.07
N LEU A 309 -1.44 14.29 -39.89
CA LEU A 309 -0.85 12.99 -39.58
C LEU A 309 -1.32 11.90 -40.55
N ALA A 310 -2.61 11.83 -40.86
CA ALA A 310 -3.17 10.88 -41.81
C ALA A 310 -2.58 11.04 -43.22
N ARG A 311 -2.42 12.29 -43.72
CA ARG A 311 -1.76 12.59 -45.01
C ARG A 311 -0.31 12.14 -45.07
N LEU A 312 0.39 12.16 -43.92
CA LEU A 312 1.79 11.75 -43.79
C LEU A 312 1.96 10.24 -43.52
N GLY A 313 0.87 9.49 -43.34
CA GLY A 313 0.91 8.07 -42.93
C GLY A 313 1.42 7.87 -41.53
N LEU A 314 1.24 8.87 -40.66
CA LEU A 314 1.57 8.84 -39.24
C LEU A 314 0.29 8.58 -38.42
N GLU A 315 0.45 7.85 -37.31
CA GLU A 315 -0.66 7.52 -36.41
C GLU A 315 -0.48 8.20 -35.04
N PRO A 316 -1.55 8.76 -34.47
CA PRO A 316 -1.53 9.15 -33.08
C PRO A 316 -1.12 7.95 -32.20
N GLU A 317 -0.20 8.18 -31.28
CA GLU A 317 0.14 7.17 -30.27
C GLU A 317 -1.07 6.91 -29.39
N LYS A 318 -1.61 5.70 -29.47
CA LYS A 318 -2.74 5.31 -28.60
C LYS A 318 -2.29 5.43 -27.16
N PRO A 319 -3.15 5.95 -26.25
CA PRO A 319 -2.89 5.88 -24.83
C PRO A 319 -2.55 4.42 -24.49
N SER A 320 -1.33 4.19 -24.06
CA SER A 320 -0.88 2.82 -23.82
C SER A 320 -1.52 2.33 -22.53
N ALA A 321 -2.66 1.68 -22.63
CA ALA A 321 -3.20 0.90 -21.51
C ALA A 321 -2.17 -0.15 -21.02
N ALA A 322 -1.25 -0.57 -21.88
CA ALA A 322 -0.16 -1.49 -21.56
C ALA A 322 1.03 -0.78 -20.87
N SER A 323 1.39 0.44 -21.24
CA SER A 323 2.54 1.11 -20.59
C SER A 323 2.20 1.65 -19.20
N VAL A 324 0.95 2.08 -18.97
CA VAL A 324 0.52 2.49 -17.62
C VAL A 324 0.32 1.27 -16.73
N SER A 325 -0.18 0.14 -17.27
CA SER A 325 -0.32 -1.09 -16.48
C SER A 325 1.02 -1.81 -16.25
N GLU A 326 1.93 -1.85 -17.24
CA GLU A 326 3.25 -2.45 -17.07
C GLU A 326 4.16 -1.60 -16.17
N THR A 327 4.15 -0.27 -16.28
CA THR A 327 4.94 0.58 -15.37
C THR A 327 4.36 0.63 -13.96
N ALA A 328 3.04 0.67 -13.80
CA ALA A 328 2.41 0.56 -12.48
C ALA A 328 2.62 -0.84 -11.87
N ALA A 329 2.42 -1.90 -12.64
CA ALA A 329 2.70 -3.25 -12.19
C ALA A 329 4.19 -3.48 -11.90
N ALA A 330 5.10 -3.00 -12.77
CA ALA A 330 6.54 -3.08 -12.54
C ALA A 330 6.98 -2.24 -11.34
N SER A 331 6.39 -1.07 -11.12
CA SER A 331 6.62 -0.25 -9.93
C SER A 331 6.10 -0.93 -8.67
N LEU A 332 4.94 -1.57 -8.71
CA LEU A 332 4.40 -2.37 -7.60
C LEU A 332 5.28 -3.59 -7.32
N GLU A 333 5.72 -4.30 -8.35
CA GLU A 333 6.65 -5.44 -8.21
C GLU A 333 7.99 -4.99 -7.60
N GLN A 334 8.53 -3.85 -8.00
CA GLN A 334 9.73 -3.27 -7.39
C GLN A 334 9.48 -2.88 -5.93
N HIS A 335 8.35 -2.25 -5.62
CA HIS A 335 7.96 -1.92 -4.26
C HIS A 335 7.83 -3.17 -3.39
N TRP A 336 7.14 -4.20 -3.87
CA TRP A 336 7.01 -5.47 -3.16
C TRP A 336 8.35 -6.17 -2.99
N SER A 337 9.18 -6.17 -4.03
CA SER A 337 10.54 -6.75 -3.98
C SER A 337 11.40 -6.05 -2.94
N ALA A 338 11.44 -4.73 -2.93
CA ALA A 338 12.16 -3.93 -1.93
C ALA A 338 11.66 -4.19 -0.50
N ALA A 339 10.33 -4.25 -0.31
CA ALA A 339 9.74 -4.58 0.98
C ALA A 339 10.10 -6.01 1.45
N LEU A 340 10.14 -6.98 0.53
CA LEU A 340 10.54 -8.36 0.82
C LEU A 340 12.04 -8.47 1.11
N GLU A 341 12.89 -7.77 0.36
CA GLU A 341 14.33 -7.70 0.62
C GLU A 341 14.64 -7.07 1.99
N GLN A 342 13.94 -6.00 2.33
CA GLN A 342 14.08 -5.38 3.66
C GLN A 342 13.72 -6.37 4.77
N ARG A 343 12.64 -7.16 4.60
CA ARG A 343 12.29 -8.24 5.54
C ARG A 343 13.32 -9.36 5.56
N GLU A 344 13.97 -9.68 4.45
CA GLU A 344 15.05 -10.66 4.38
C GLU A 344 16.29 -10.16 5.15
N ARG A 345 16.71 -8.90 4.92
CA ARG A 345 17.86 -8.27 5.62
C ARG A 345 17.65 -8.22 7.14
N THR A 346 16.41 -8.03 7.58
CA THR A 346 16.06 -8.05 9.01
C THR A 346 15.71 -9.44 9.52
N GLN A 347 15.88 -10.50 8.71
CA GLN A 347 15.52 -11.89 9.03
C GLN A 347 14.04 -12.08 9.39
N ARG A 348 13.14 -11.18 8.93
CA ARG A 348 11.69 -11.17 9.23
C ARG A 348 10.82 -11.60 8.05
N ARG A 349 11.41 -12.11 6.98
CA ARG A 349 10.66 -12.62 5.83
C ARG A 349 9.95 -13.92 6.21
N ARG A 350 8.62 -13.95 6.06
CA ARG A 350 7.80 -15.13 6.30
C ARG A 350 7.68 -15.94 5.02
N ARG A 351 7.75 -17.27 5.15
CA ARG A 351 7.58 -18.22 4.04
C ARG A 351 6.65 -19.34 4.49
N LEU A 352 5.77 -19.77 3.60
CA LEU A 352 4.96 -20.96 3.82
C LEU A 352 5.88 -22.19 3.77
N ARG A 353 5.79 -23.04 4.78
CA ARG A 353 6.55 -24.29 4.86
C ARG A 353 5.60 -25.42 5.20
N GLN A 354 5.84 -26.58 4.64
CA GLN A 354 5.16 -27.79 5.11
C GLN A 354 5.69 -28.15 6.49
N SER A 355 4.78 -28.54 7.40
CA SER A 355 5.14 -29.01 8.73
C SER A 355 5.73 -30.41 8.61
N THR A 356 6.89 -30.65 9.25
CA THR A 356 7.59 -31.92 9.26
C THR A 356 8.14 -32.18 10.66
N GLY A 357 8.18 -33.44 11.07
CA GLY A 357 8.67 -33.80 12.41
C GLY A 357 7.57 -33.82 13.46
N GLU A 358 8.01 -33.95 14.71
CA GLU A 358 7.11 -34.02 15.87
C GLU A 358 6.63 -32.62 16.25
N ASP A 359 5.31 -32.45 16.34
CA ASP A 359 4.65 -31.16 16.50
C ASP A 359 4.80 -30.60 17.93
N PHE A 360 5.45 -29.45 18.05
CA PHE A 360 5.53 -28.64 19.26
C PHE A 360 5.17 -27.16 18.97
N CYS A 361 4.47 -26.89 17.86
CA CYS A 361 4.14 -25.53 17.42
C CYS A 361 2.67 -25.29 17.10
N SER A 362 1.88 -26.32 16.77
CA SER A 362 0.46 -26.13 16.50
C SER A 362 -0.33 -25.84 17.80
N ASN A 363 -1.59 -25.50 17.66
CA ASN A 363 -2.48 -25.29 18.80
C ASN A 363 -3.48 -26.44 18.96
N ASP A 364 -3.28 -27.57 18.32
CA ASP A 364 -4.11 -28.77 18.46
C ASP A 364 -3.82 -29.50 19.76
N TYR A 365 -3.97 -28.80 20.88
CA TYR A 365 -3.58 -29.26 22.22
C TYR A 365 -4.09 -30.66 22.55
N LEU A 366 -5.35 -30.95 22.20
CA LEU A 366 -6.00 -32.21 22.49
C LEU A 366 -5.81 -33.29 21.41
N GLY A 367 -5.18 -32.95 20.27
CA GLY A 367 -4.98 -33.85 19.13
C GLY A 367 -6.29 -34.21 18.42
N LEU A 368 -7.27 -33.29 18.42
CA LEU A 368 -8.60 -33.58 17.88
C LEU A 368 -8.64 -33.49 16.35
N SER A 369 -7.71 -32.81 15.70
CA SER A 369 -7.68 -32.72 14.23
C SER A 369 -7.51 -34.07 13.54
N GLN A 370 -6.98 -35.07 14.28
CA GLN A 370 -6.76 -36.44 13.79
C GLN A 370 -7.55 -37.50 14.58
N HIS A 371 -8.56 -37.07 15.35
CA HIS A 371 -9.30 -37.97 16.24
C HIS A 371 -10.14 -38.95 15.46
N PRO A 372 -9.98 -40.30 15.64
CA PRO A 372 -10.68 -41.31 14.83
C PRO A 372 -12.20 -41.26 15.00
N GLY A 373 -12.71 -40.98 16.21
CA GLY A 373 -14.15 -40.89 16.47
C GLY A 373 -14.79 -39.67 15.77
N ILE A 374 -14.11 -38.52 15.72
CA ILE A 374 -14.59 -37.35 14.97
C ILE A 374 -14.61 -37.68 13.47
N ARG A 375 -13.55 -38.32 12.97
CA ARG A 375 -13.48 -38.75 11.58
C ARG A 375 -14.62 -39.71 11.22
N ALA A 376 -14.94 -40.67 12.08
CA ALA A 376 -16.03 -41.62 11.84
C ALA A 376 -17.38 -40.88 11.71
N VAL A 377 -17.70 -39.94 12.62
CA VAL A 377 -18.94 -39.15 12.56
C VAL A 377 -19.00 -38.29 11.28
N MET A 378 -17.87 -37.73 10.84
CA MET A 378 -17.83 -36.97 9.58
C MET A 378 -18.05 -37.86 8.37
N VAL A 379 -17.50 -39.10 8.34
CA VAL A 379 -17.73 -40.06 7.25
C VAL A 379 -19.20 -40.47 7.21
N GLU A 380 -19.82 -40.78 8.35
CA GLU A 380 -21.24 -41.08 8.44
C GLU A 380 -22.12 -39.94 7.91
N ALA A 381 -21.81 -38.70 8.25
CA ALA A 381 -22.50 -37.51 7.74
C ALA A 381 -22.36 -37.37 6.21
N LEU A 382 -21.18 -37.65 5.67
CA LEU A 382 -20.91 -37.62 4.22
C LEU A 382 -21.71 -38.73 3.50
N ASP A 383 -21.69 -39.93 4.02
CA ASP A 383 -22.48 -41.07 3.48
C ASP A 383 -23.99 -40.81 3.57
N GLY A 384 -24.42 -40.08 4.60
CA GLY A 384 -25.77 -39.55 4.78
C GLY A 384 -26.18 -38.42 3.84
N GLY A 385 -25.26 -37.95 2.98
CA GLY A 385 -25.54 -36.95 1.96
C GLY A 385 -25.56 -35.50 2.48
N ILE A 386 -24.86 -35.18 3.56
CA ILE A 386 -24.74 -33.80 4.03
C ILE A 386 -24.12 -32.89 2.96
N GLU A 387 -24.60 -31.66 2.85
CA GLU A 387 -24.05 -30.67 1.91
C GLU A 387 -22.57 -30.35 2.23
N LEU A 388 -21.70 -30.38 1.19
CA LEU A 388 -20.28 -30.16 1.34
C LEU A 388 -19.92 -28.68 1.56
N GLY A 389 -20.80 -27.77 1.15
CA GLY A 389 -20.57 -26.34 1.23
C GLY A 389 -21.83 -25.52 1.42
N SER A 390 -21.68 -24.34 1.99
CA SER A 390 -22.74 -23.36 2.12
C SER A 390 -22.60 -22.33 1.02
N THR A 391 -23.39 -22.42 -0.05
CA THR A 391 -23.23 -21.55 -1.25
C THR A 391 -23.82 -20.14 -1.06
N SER A 392 -24.20 -19.77 0.18
CA SER A 392 -24.80 -18.47 0.53
C SER A 392 -24.52 -18.09 1.99
N SER A 393 -24.86 -16.85 2.37
CA SER A 393 -24.82 -16.42 3.77
C SER A 393 -25.89 -17.11 4.61
N ARG A 394 -25.72 -17.07 5.96
CA ARG A 394 -26.68 -17.61 6.93
C ARG A 394 -28.08 -17.00 6.78
N LEU A 395 -28.15 -15.72 6.41
CA LEU A 395 -29.41 -14.98 6.25
C LEU A 395 -30.17 -15.29 4.96
N VAL A 396 -29.55 -15.98 4.01
CA VAL A 396 -30.20 -16.32 2.73
C VAL A 396 -30.54 -17.82 2.68
N ARG A 397 -29.52 -18.67 2.45
CA ARG A 397 -29.72 -20.13 2.33
C ARG A 397 -28.74 -20.97 3.13
N GLY A 398 -27.72 -20.35 3.73
CA GLY A 398 -26.66 -21.06 4.46
C GLY A 398 -27.03 -21.46 5.90
N ASN A 399 -28.30 -21.29 6.34
CA ASN A 399 -28.73 -21.66 7.70
C ASN A 399 -29.15 -23.13 7.76
N HIS A 400 -28.19 -24.04 7.75
CA HIS A 400 -28.41 -25.46 7.78
C HIS A 400 -28.79 -25.97 9.20
N ALA A 401 -29.59 -27.03 9.31
CA ALA A 401 -30.05 -27.62 10.57
C ALA A 401 -28.88 -27.99 11.51
N ALA A 402 -27.85 -28.65 10.98
CA ALA A 402 -26.67 -29.02 11.77
C ALA A 402 -25.96 -27.82 12.45
N ILE A 403 -26.01 -26.62 11.83
CA ILE A 403 -25.44 -25.43 12.44
C ILE A 403 -26.32 -24.95 13.60
N VAL A 404 -27.65 -24.97 13.42
CA VAL A 404 -28.61 -24.57 14.47
C VAL A 404 -28.53 -25.51 15.67
N GLU A 405 -28.40 -26.81 15.42
CA GLU A 405 -28.26 -27.85 16.45
C GLU A 405 -26.95 -27.67 17.22
N LEU A 406 -25.82 -27.45 16.51
CA LEU A 406 -24.52 -27.13 17.14
C LEU A 406 -24.62 -25.88 18.03
N GLU A 407 -25.21 -24.78 17.55
CA GLU A 407 -25.35 -23.55 18.30
C GLU A 407 -26.16 -23.77 19.60
N ALA A 408 -27.21 -24.57 19.55
CA ALA A 408 -28.00 -24.90 20.74
C ALA A 408 -27.19 -25.77 21.73
N GLU A 409 -26.50 -26.80 21.25
CA GLU A 409 -25.64 -27.67 22.07
C GLU A 409 -24.49 -26.89 22.71
N PHE A 410 -23.85 -26.03 21.91
CA PHE A 410 -22.72 -25.20 22.37
C PHE A 410 -23.15 -24.19 23.43
N ALA A 411 -24.30 -23.53 23.24
CA ALA A 411 -24.87 -22.63 24.22
C ALA A 411 -25.14 -23.33 25.56
N ALA A 412 -25.72 -24.51 25.51
CA ALA A 412 -26.00 -25.36 26.67
C ALA A 412 -24.69 -25.79 27.39
N TRP A 413 -23.65 -26.21 26.62
CA TRP A 413 -22.34 -26.56 27.18
C TRP A 413 -21.67 -25.38 27.89
N GLN A 414 -21.82 -24.17 27.35
CA GLN A 414 -21.25 -22.92 27.90
C GLN A 414 -22.12 -22.29 29.01
N ASN A 415 -23.25 -22.89 29.37
CA ASN A 415 -24.26 -22.32 30.27
C ASN A 415 -24.68 -20.90 29.86
N ARG A 416 -24.98 -20.71 28.56
CA ARG A 416 -25.40 -19.43 27.96
C ARG A 416 -26.74 -19.57 27.26
N GLU A 417 -27.45 -18.44 27.07
CA GLU A 417 -28.79 -18.46 26.45
C GLU A 417 -28.79 -18.78 24.96
N ALA A 418 -27.73 -18.37 24.25
CA ALA A 418 -27.63 -18.56 22.80
C ALA A 418 -26.17 -18.52 22.32
N ALA A 419 -25.95 -19.05 21.12
CA ALA A 419 -24.67 -19.10 20.44
C ALA A 419 -24.81 -18.74 18.95
N LEU A 420 -23.71 -18.34 18.31
CA LEU A 420 -23.65 -17.98 16.90
C LEU A 420 -22.32 -18.44 16.28
N LEU A 421 -22.38 -19.25 15.23
CA LEU A 421 -21.22 -19.78 14.53
C LEU A 421 -20.71 -18.82 13.45
N TYR A 422 -19.42 -18.47 13.53
CA TYR A 422 -18.65 -17.67 12.55
C TYR A 422 -17.69 -18.56 11.75
N SER A 423 -17.26 -18.06 10.58
CA SER A 423 -16.34 -18.78 9.69
C SER A 423 -14.91 -18.91 10.25
N SER A 424 -14.50 -18.03 11.17
CA SER A 424 -13.20 -18.09 11.83
C SER A 424 -13.18 -17.27 13.13
N GLY A 425 -12.18 -17.50 14.00
CA GLY A 425 -11.93 -16.67 15.19
C GLY A 425 -11.68 -15.22 14.83
N TYR A 426 -10.97 -14.95 13.73
CA TYR A 426 -10.69 -13.59 13.27
C TYR A 426 -11.99 -12.88 12.86
N ALA A 427 -12.85 -13.55 12.09
CA ALA A 427 -14.15 -13.00 11.69
C ALA A 427 -15.07 -12.74 12.90
N ALA A 428 -15.02 -13.62 13.91
CA ALA A 428 -15.77 -13.43 15.15
C ALA A 428 -15.27 -12.21 15.93
N GLY A 429 -13.97 -12.09 16.19
CA GLY A 429 -13.38 -10.96 16.91
C GLY A 429 -13.69 -9.62 16.24
N LEU A 430 -13.44 -9.52 14.93
CA LEU A 430 -13.75 -8.33 14.14
C LEU A 430 -15.26 -8.01 14.16
N GLY A 431 -16.10 -9.02 13.92
CA GLY A 431 -17.54 -8.84 13.74
C GLY A 431 -18.28 -8.54 15.05
N VAL A 432 -17.92 -9.20 16.15
CA VAL A 432 -18.54 -8.96 17.46
C VAL A 432 -18.24 -7.58 17.96
N ILE A 433 -16.94 -7.20 17.96
CA ILE A 433 -16.55 -5.90 18.51
C ILE A 433 -17.10 -4.76 17.65
N SER A 434 -16.98 -4.83 16.33
CA SER A 434 -17.49 -3.77 15.45
C SER A 434 -19.02 -3.66 15.43
N ALA A 435 -19.74 -4.70 15.85
CA ALA A 435 -21.20 -4.68 15.97
C ALA A 435 -21.68 -4.15 17.33
N LEU A 436 -20.98 -4.49 18.42
CA LEU A 436 -21.39 -4.13 19.78
C LEU A 436 -20.90 -2.75 20.22
N VAL A 437 -19.70 -2.39 19.76
CA VAL A 437 -19.00 -1.16 20.17
C VAL A 437 -19.17 -0.11 19.07
N GLY A 438 -19.59 1.10 19.44
CA GLY A 438 -19.87 2.18 18.51
C GLY A 438 -19.02 3.42 18.71
N ARG A 439 -19.12 4.33 17.74
CA ARG A 439 -18.52 5.67 17.84
C ARG A 439 -19.04 6.37 19.11
N GLY A 440 -18.15 6.83 19.94
CA GLY A 440 -18.48 7.46 21.22
C GLY A 440 -18.31 6.54 22.42
N ASP A 441 -18.27 5.22 22.26
CA ASP A 441 -17.95 4.29 23.34
C ASP A 441 -16.46 4.35 23.72
N ILE A 442 -16.13 3.82 24.88
CA ILE A 442 -14.74 3.68 25.35
C ILE A 442 -14.43 2.19 25.50
N VAL A 443 -13.31 1.79 24.93
CA VAL A 443 -12.78 0.42 25.03
C VAL A 443 -11.47 0.42 25.79
N PHE A 444 -11.42 -0.30 26.90
CA PHE A 444 -10.23 -0.62 27.66
C PHE A 444 -9.70 -1.95 27.13
N SER A 445 -8.62 -1.89 26.38
CA SER A 445 -8.03 -3.03 25.68
C SER A 445 -6.70 -3.40 26.31
N ASP A 446 -6.55 -4.63 26.75
CA ASP A 446 -5.23 -5.17 27.11
C ASP A 446 -4.26 -5.00 25.93
N GLU A 447 -2.99 -4.64 26.21
CA GLU A 447 -1.99 -4.39 25.16
C GLU A 447 -1.58 -5.65 24.41
N SER A 448 -1.74 -6.83 25.02
CA SER A 448 -1.42 -8.13 24.45
C SER A 448 -2.59 -8.81 23.72
N ASN A 449 -3.70 -8.12 23.56
CA ASN A 449 -4.86 -8.65 22.84
C ASN A 449 -4.54 -9.02 21.40
N HIS A 450 -5.17 -10.11 20.92
CA HIS A 450 -5.01 -10.62 19.56
C HIS A 450 -5.42 -9.59 18.49
N ALA A 451 -4.77 -9.67 17.33
CA ALA A 451 -4.99 -8.75 16.20
C ALA A 451 -6.47 -8.63 15.80
N SER A 452 -7.26 -9.70 15.86
CA SER A 452 -8.69 -9.66 15.53
C SER A 452 -9.50 -8.75 16.45
N LEU A 453 -9.16 -8.70 17.74
CA LEU A 453 -9.79 -7.83 18.73
C LEU A 453 -9.37 -6.38 18.47
N ILE A 454 -8.09 -6.15 18.21
CA ILE A 454 -7.55 -4.82 17.88
C ILE A 454 -8.22 -4.25 16.62
N GLU A 455 -8.32 -5.06 15.55
CA GLU A 455 -8.98 -4.61 14.32
C GLU A 455 -10.49 -4.39 14.50
N GLY A 456 -11.15 -5.19 15.33
CA GLY A 456 -12.54 -4.96 15.71
C GLY A 456 -12.73 -3.62 16.42
N ILE A 457 -11.82 -3.28 17.35
CA ILE A 457 -11.83 -1.99 18.06
C ILE A 457 -11.58 -0.83 17.07
N ARG A 458 -10.64 -0.97 16.15
CA ARG A 458 -10.39 0.05 15.11
C ARG A 458 -11.61 0.26 14.21
N ALA A 459 -12.25 -0.82 13.79
CA ALA A 459 -13.44 -0.78 12.93
C ALA A 459 -14.66 -0.16 13.63
N SER A 460 -14.74 -0.23 14.95
CA SER A 460 -15.85 0.37 15.74
C SER A 460 -15.78 1.90 15.80
N ALA A 461 -14.63 2.49 15.49
CA ALA A 461 -14.33 3.92 15.68
C ALA A 461 -14.53 4.45 17.12
N ALA A 462 -14.51 3.55 18.10
CA ALA A 462 -14.57 3.89 19.52
C ALA A 462 -13.22 4.44 20.03
N ARG A 463 -13.24 5.12 21.15
CA ARG A 463 -12.04 5.55 21.84
C ARG A 463 -11.34 4.34 22.48
N ARG A 464 -10.19 3.95 21.97
CA ARG A 464 -9.35 2.92 22.59
C ARG A 464 -8.49 3.51 23.70
N VAL A 465 -8.55 2.90 24.88
CA VAL A 465 -7.66 3.14 26.04
C VAL A 465 -6.84 1.87 26.24
N LEU A 466 -5.53 1.98 26.05
CA LEU A 466 -4.63 0.84 26.24
C LEU A 466 -4.40 0.60 27.72
N VAL A 467 -4.51 -0.66 28.15
CA VAL A 467 -4.23 -1.13 29.50
C VAL A 467 -2.98 -1.99 29.46
N PRO A 468 -1.98 -1.76 30.34
CA PRO A 468 -0.83 -2.65 30.45
C PRO A 468 -1.28 -4.09 30.70
N HIS A 469 -0.48 -5.03 30.22
CA HIS A 469 -0.85 -6.44 30.19
C HIS A 469 -1.18 -7.00 31.58
N ALA A 470 -2.39 -7.58 31.70
CA ALA A 470 -2.94 -8.21 32.90
C ALA A 470 -2.89 -7.34 34.19
N ASP A 471 -2.70 -6.03 34.05
CA ASP A 471 -2.57 -5.08 35.17
C ASP A 471 -3.94 -4.57 35.65
N VAL A 472 -4.42 -5.14 36.76
CA VAL A 472 -5.72 -4.81 37.38
C VAL A 472 -5.72 -3.39 37.94
N GLU A 473 -4.62 -2.93 38.53
CA GLU A 473 -4.51 -1.59 39.13
C GLU A 473 -4.56 -0.51 38.05
N ALA A 474 -3.82 -0.71 36.97
CA ALA A 474 -3.86 0.17 35.82
C ALA A 474 -5.24 0.18 35.14
N LEU A 475 -5.94 -0.96 35.08
CA LEU A 475 -7.31 -1.01 34.56
C LEU A 475 -8.25 -0.17 35.43
N GLU A 476 -8.17 -0.29 36.75
CA GLU A 476 -8.99 0.49 37.70
C GLU A 476 -8.72 1.99 37.56
N GLU A 477 -7.43 2.39 37.51
CA GLU A 477 -7.06 3.80 37.31
C GLU A 477 -7.68 4.35 36.02
N ARG A 478 -7.58 3.58 34.93
CA ARG A 478 -8.15 4.01 33.63
C ARG A 478 -9.68 4.07 33.66
N LEU A 479 -10.35 3.13 34.29
CA LEU A 479 -11.81 3.15 34.47
C LEU A 479 -12.27 4.36 35.27
N ARG A 480 -11.52 4.79 36.29
CA ARG A 480 -11.78 6.03 37.05
C ARG A 480 -11.50 7.28 36.19
N ARG A 481 -10.42 7.30 35.45
CA ARG A 481 -9.99 8.45 34.65
C ARG A 481 -10.91 8.74 33.46
N TYR A 482 -11.58 7.73 32.94
CA TYR A 482 -12.48 7.83 31.78
C TYR A 482 -13.89 7.38 32.16
N PRO A 483 -14.63 8.18 32.99
CA PRO A 483 -16.02 7.88 33.33
C PRO A 483 -16.92 7.99 32.12
N ALA A 484 -18.02 7.23 32.09
CA ALA A 484 -19.00 7.34 31.02
C ALA A 484 -19.73 8.70 31.11
N VAL A 485 -19.98 9.31 29.96
CA VAL A 485 -20.71 10.57 29.82
C VAL A 485 -21.99 10.33 29.01
N GLY A 486 -23.14 10.66 29.57
CA GLY A 486 -24.44 10.48 28.92
C GLY A 486 -24.73 9.00 28.61
N GLN A 487 -24.96 8.68 27.33
CA GLN A 487 -25.26 7.31 26.88
C GLN A 487 -24.01 6.51 26.44
N GLN A 488 -22.81 7.01 26.71
CA GLN A 488 -21.57 6.36 26.40
C GLN A 488 -21.42 5.02 27.13
N ARG A 489 -21.10 3.95 26.41
CA ARG A 489 -20.84 2.62 26.96
C ARG A 489 -19.34 2.42 27.16
N ARG A 490 -19.00 1.59 28.13
CA ARG A 490 -17.63 1.21 28.42
C ARG A 490 -17.47 -0.29 28.26
N TRP A 491 -16.39 -0.68 27.62
CA TRP A 491 -16.08 -2.06 27.28
C TRP A 491 -14.69 -2.42 27.76
N VAL A 492 -14.55 -3.55 28.43
CA VAL A 492 -13.26 -4.17 28.73
C VAL A 492 -13.11 -5.38 27.83
N ILE A 493 -11.98 -5.50 27.12
CA ILE A 493 -11.74 -6.58 26.15
C ILE A 493 -10.41 -7.24 26.48
N VAL A 494 -10.43 -8.56 26.76
CA VAL A 494 -9.27 -9.38 27.16
C VAL A 494 -9.32 -10.77 26.54
N GLU A 495 -8.15 -11.43 26.45
CA GLU A 495 -8.07 -12.89 26.26
C GLU A 495 -8.03 -13.57 27.64
N SER A 496 -8.70 -14.69 27.82
CA SER A 496 -8.63 -15.41 29.09
C SER A 496 -7.31 -16.15 29.30
N VAL A 497 -6.66 -16.57 28.18
CA VAL A 497 -5.30 -17.11 28.11
C VAL A 497 -4.61 -16.43 26.94
N TYR A 498 -3.50 -15.76 27.18
CA TYR A 498 -2.81 -14.99 26.14
C TYR A 498 -1.92 -15.86 25.25
N SER A 499 -2.00 -15.60 23.96
CA SER A 499 -1.49 -16.49 22.91
C SER A 499 0.03 -16.62 22.86
N MET A 500 0.77 -15.56 23.24
CA MET A 500 2.24 -15.51 23.11
C MET A 500 2.97 -15.85 24.41
N ASP A 501 2.36 -15.58 25.54
CA ASP A 501 2.95 -15.74 26.86
C ASP A 501 2.35 -16.93 27.63
N GLY A 502 1.16 -17.38 27.27
CA GLY A 502 0.50 -18.51 27.91
C GLY A 502 0.09 -18.25 29.37
N ASP A 503 0.01 -17.00 29.75
CA ASP A 503 -0.45 -16.54 31.05
C ASP A 503 -1.95 -16.22 31.03
N TYR A 504 -2.50 -15.81 32.16
CA TYR A 504 -3.94 -15.74 32.38
C TYR A 504 -4.39 -14.33 32.75
N ALA A 505 -5.49 -13.89 32.12
CA ALA A 505 -6.21 -12.72 32.62
C ALA A 505 -6.78 -13.00 34.02
N PRO A 506 -6.69 -12.07 34.97
CA PRO A 506 -7.32 -12.15 36.29
C PRO A 506 -8.81 -11.84 36.22
N LEU A 507 -9.61 -12.76 35.61
CA LEU A 507 -11.01 -12.55 35.24
C LEU A 507 -11.91 -12.13 36.39
N GLU A 508 -11.70 -12.68 37.59
CA GLU A 508 -12.48 -12.35 38.79
C GLU A 508 -12.31 -10.88 39.18
N ALA A 509 -11.08 -10.39 39.21
CA ALA A 509 -10.77 -9.00 39.52
C ALA A 509 -11.29 -8.05 38.42
N ILE A 510 -11.10 -8.45 37.14
CA ILE A 510 -11.62 -7.68 36.00
C ILE A 510 -13.15 -7.60 36.04
N ALA A 511 -13.84 -8.70 36.32
CA ALA A 511 -15.30 -8.71 36.46
C ALA A 511 -15.79 -7.82 37.60
N ALA A 512 -15.09 -7.84 38.73
CA ALA A 512 -15.41 -6.95 39.86
C ALA A 512 -15.27 -5.46 39.48
N LEU A 513 -14.20 -5.11 38.78
CA LEU A 513 -14.02 -3.74 38.28
C LEU A 513 -15.07 -3.37 37.23
N CYS A 514 -15.42 -4.29 36.33
CA CYS A 514 -16.50 -4.06 35.35
C CYS A 514 -17.84 -3.77 36.05
N ALA A 515 -18.19 -4.54 37.06
CA ALA A 515 -19.39 -4.32 37.84
C ALA A 515 -19.36 -2.97 38.59
N ALA A 516 -18.26 -2.66 39.31
CA ALA A 516 -18.11 -1.42 40.09
C ALA A 516 -18.14 -0.18 39.20
N HIS A 517 -17.68 -0.27 37.96
CA HIS A 517 -17.54 0.86 37.05
C HIS A 517 -18.57 0.87 35.92
N ASN A 518 -19.59 0.00 35.94
CA ASN A 518 -20.61 -0.13 34.90
C ASN A 518 -19.98 -0.28 33.49
N ALA A 519 -19.07 -1.24 33.32
CA ALA A 519 -18.44 -1.60 32.06
C ALA A 519 -18.86 -3.01 31.67
N ALA A 520 -19.04 -3.27 30.36
CA ALA A 520 -19.30 -4.60 29.84
C ALA A 520 -17.97 -5.32 29.53
N LEU A 521 -17.94 -6.64 29.69
CA LEU A 521 -16.75 -7.46 29.45
C LEU A 521 -16.95 -8.31 28.19
N ILE A 522 -15.94 -8.32 27.30
CA ILE A 522 -15.80 -9.26 26.16
C ILE A 522 -14.55 -10.09 26.42
N VAL A 523 -14.68 -11.42 26.35
CA VAL A 523 -13.58 -12.36 26.60
C VAL A 523 -13.34 -13.24 25.40
N ASP A 524 -12.09 -13.33 24.95
CA ASP A 524 -11.65 -14.30 23.93
C ASP A 524 -11.09 -15.53 24.67
N GLU A 525 -11.69 -16.69 24.42
CA GLU A 525 -11.32 -17.98 24.99
C GLU A 525 -10.56 -18.89 24.03
N ALA A 526 -9.90 -18.32 23.03
CA ALA A 526 -9.21 -19.06 21.97
C ALA A 526 -8.26 -20.15 22.49
N HIS A 527 -7.56 -19.87 23.58
CA HIS A 527 -6.60 -20.80 24.20
C HIS A 527 -7.15 -21.47 25.46
N ALA A 528 -8.38 -21.17 25.85
CA ALA A 528 -9.01 -21.74 27.02
C ALA A 528 -10.07 -22.82 26.69
N LEU A 529 -10.81 -22.63 25.61
CA LEU A 529 -11.80 -23.60 25.14
C LEU A 529 -11.15 -24.98 24.91
N GLY A 530 -11.80 -26.01 25.40
CA GLY A 530 -11.32 -27.40 25.35
C GLY A 530 -10.31 -27.73 26.46
N MET A 531 -9.64 -26.75 27.05
CA MET A 531 -8.52 -26.95 28.00
C MET A 531 -8.91 -26.72 29.46
N TYR A 532 -9.72 -25.72 29.77
CA TYR A 532 -10.00 -25.31 31.14
C TYR A 532 -11.50 -25.39 31.45
N GLY A 533 -11.80 -25.30 32.75
CA GLY A 533 -13.15 -25.26 33.25
C GLY A 533 -13.91 -26.59 33.24
N PRO A 534 -15.19 -26.58 33.68
CA PRO A 534 -16.03 -27.75 33.69
C PRO A 534 -16.13 -28.36 32.29
N GLU A 535 -15.83 -29.65 32.19
CA GLU A 535 -15.88 -30.39 30.90
C GLU A 535 -15.11 -29.71 29.74
N GLY A 536 -14.12 -28.82 30.05
CA GLY A 536 -13.36 -28.07 29.05
C GLY A 536 -14.08 -26.86 28.45
N ALA A 537 -15.10 -26.35 29.13
CA ALA A 537 -15.90 -25.23 28.63
C ALA A 537 -15.16 -23.86 28.61
N GLY A 538 -13.99 -23.76 29.23
CA GLY A 538 -13.19 -22.54 29.24
C GLY A 538 -13.09 -21.88 30.61
N ARG A 539 -12.35 -20.77 30.70
CA ARG A 539 -12.09 -20.08 31.97
C ARG A 539 -13.25 -19.18 32.42
N VAL A 540 -14.06 -18.65 31.49
CA VAL A 540 -15.28 -17.94 31.82
C VAL A 540 -16.29 -18.85 32.49
N ALA A 541 -16.46 -20.07 31.96
CA ALA A 541 -17.33 -21.09 32.56
C ALA A 541 -16.81 -21.60 33.91
N ALA A 542 -15.49 -21.57 34.15
CA ALA A 542 -14.87 -21.88 35.44
C ALA A 542 -14.95 -20.73 36.45
N GLY A 543 -15.13 -19.49 35.98
CA GLY A 543 -15.24 -18.31 36.82
C GLY A 543 -16.53 -18.29 37.64
N GLY A 544 -16.53 -17.58 38.76
CA GLY A 544 -17.70 -17.41 39.60
C GLY A 544 -18.88 -16.74 38.88
N GLU A 545 -20.04 -16.69 39.52
CA GLU A 545 -21.25 -16.09 38.97
C GLU A 545 -21.04 -14.67 38.44
N LEU A 546 -20.19 -13.88 39.11
CA LEU A 546 -19.89 -12.52 38.66
C LEU A 546 -19.15 -12.49 37.32
N VAL A 547 -18.16 -13.36 37.09
CA VAL A 547 -17.45 -13.46 35.80
C VAL A 547 -18.41 -13.82 34.69
N GLN A 548 -19.25 -14.82 34.93
CA GLN A 548 -20.25 -15.27 33.97
C GLN A 548 -21.29 -14.17 33.65
N ALA A 549 -21.73 -13.44 34.63
CA ALA A 549 -22.73 -12.35 34.51
C ALA A 549 -22.12 -11.15 33.75
N MET A 550 -20.86 -10.77 34.04
CA MET A 550 -20.23 -9.61 33.44
C MET A 550 -19.75 -9.84 32.03
N ALA A 551 -19.44 -11.10 31.64
CA ALA A 551 -19.04 -11.47 30.30
C ALA A 551 -20.23 -11.37 29.33
N ALA A 552 -20.43 -10.18 28.75
CA ALA A 552 -21.53 -9.92 27.82
C ALA A 552 -21.43 -10.80 26.56
N ALA A 553 -20.23 -10.94 26.00
CA ALA A 553 -19.93 -11.82 24.87
C ALA A 553 -18.65 -12.63 25.15
N VAL A 554 -18.70 -13.92 24.82
CA VAL A 554 -17.53 -14.80 24.91
C VAL A 554 -17.26 -15.39 23.53
N LEU A 555 -16.03 -15.23 23.04
CA LEU A 555 -15.58 -15.74 21.76
C LEU A 555 -14.87 -17.07 21.98
N HIS A 556 -15.23 -18.08 21.22
CA HIS A 556 -14.68 -19.43 21.30
C HIS A 556 -14.12 -19.86 19.94
N PRO A 557 -12.91 -19.39 19.53
CA PRO A 557 -12.25 -19.87 18.32
C PRO A 557 -11.95 -21.36 18.36
N CYS A 558 -12.45 -22.11 17.38
CA CYS A 558 -12.39 -23.56 17.33
C CYS A 558 -11.19 -24.12 16.56
N GLY A 559 -10.31 -23.26 16.05
CA GLY A 559 -9.12 -23.65 15.29
C GLY A 559 -7.95 -24.15 16.16
N LYS A 560 -8.15 -24.38 17.44
CA LYS A 560 -7.11 -24.77 18.39
C LYS A 560 -7.45 -26.10 19.06
N ALA A 561 -7.67 -26.16 20.37
CA ALA A 561 -7.95 -27.42 21.08
C ALA A 561 -9.14 -28.22 20.50
N MET A 562 -10.08 -27.57 19.82
CA MET A 562 -11.19 -28.26 19.14
C MET A 562 -10.78 -28.96 17.82
N GLY A 563 -9.57 -28.75 17.31
CA GLY A 563 -9.03 -29.41 16.11
C GLY A 563 -9.81 -29.13 14.81
N ALA A 564 -10.54 -27.99 14.72
CA ALA A 564 -11.43 -27.68 13.62
C ALA A 564 -11.13 -26.28 13.03
N SER A 565 -12.09 -25.66 12.39
CA SER A 565 -12.06 -24.23 12.01
C SER A 565 -13.28 -23.51 12.60
N GLY A 566 -13.51 -22.25 12.24
CA GLY A 566 -14.64 -21.49 12.75
C GLY A 566 -14.44 -20.92 14.15
N ALA A 567 -15.48 -20.28 14.66
CA ALA A 567 -15.58 -19.82 16.03
C ALA A 567 -17.06 -19.74 16.44
N VAL A 568 -17.34 -20.03 17.70
CA VAL A 568 -18.68 -19.85 18.28
C VAL A 568 -18.64 -18.66 19.22
N VAL A 569 -19.62 -17.76 19.13
CA VAL A 569 -19.81 -16.64 20.06
C VAL A 569 -21.01 -16.95 20.92
N THR A 570 -20.87 -16.80 22.26
CA THR A 570 -21.96 -17.05 23.19
C THR A 570 -22.32 -15.81 23.97
N GLY A 571 -23.59 -15.72 24.37
CA GLY A 571 -24.12 -14.59 25.15
C GLY A 571 -25.63 -14.71 25.40
N SER A 572 -26.27 -13.58 25.72
CA SER A 572 -27.72 -13.52 25.81
C SER A 572 -28.37 -13.69 24.43
N ARG A 573 -29.62 -14.14 24.39
CA ARG A 573 -30.38 -14.25 23.14
C ARG A 573 -30.48 -12.91 22.40
N ARG A 574 -30.66 -11.81 23.12
CA ARG A 574 -30.67 -10.44 22.53
C ARG A 574 -29.33 -10.07 21.91
N LEU A 575 -28.22 -10.43 22.55
CA LEU A 575 -26.90 -10.20 21.97
C LEU A 575 -26.75 -10.95 20.67
N ILE A 576 -27.11 -12.21 20.63
CA ILE A 576 -27.01 -13.01 19.40
C ILE A 576 -27.92 -12.46 18.29
N GLU A 577 -29.15 -12.08 18.59
CA GLU A 577 -30.05 -11.42 17.64
C GLU A 577 -29.45 -10.10 17.13
N HIS A 578 -28.81 -9.31 18.01
CA HIS A 578 -28.12 -8.09 17.62
C HIS A 578 -26.96 -8.39 16.65
N LEU A 579 -26.14 -9.41 16.92
CA LEU A 579 -25.03 -9.80 16.05
C LEU A 579 -25.52 -10.28 14.69
N VAL A 580 -26.59 -11.04 14.62
CA VAL A 580 -27.24 -11.48 13.38
C VAL A 580 -27.63 -10.30 12.48
N ASN A 581 -28.01 -9.17 13.09
CA ASN A 581 -28.47 -7.98 12.36
C ASN A 581 -27.40 -6.91 12.11
N HIS A 582 -26.26 -6.94 12.84
CA HIS A 582 -25.26 -5.86 12.79
C HIS A 582 -23.83 -6.32 12.53
N SER A 583 -23.49 -7.60 12.74
CA SER A 583 -22.15 -8.11 12.54
C SER A 583 -21.84 -8.30 11.05
N ARG A 584 -21.09 -7.38 10.46
CA ARG A 584 -20.79 -7.37 9.02
C ARG A 584 -20.04 -8.62 8.55
N SER A 585 -19.10 -9.14 9.35
CA SER A 585 -18.37 -10.37 9.03
C SER A 585 -19.23 -11.63 9.09
N PHE A 586 -20.41 -11.57 9.70
CA PHE A 586 -21.43 -12.61 9.68
C PHE A 586 -22.40 -12.42 8.50
N ILE A 587 -22.96 -11.21 8.34
CA ILE A 587 -24.00 -10.90 7.35
C ILE A 587 -23.49 -11.10 5.92
N TYR A 588 -22.29 -10.60 5.63
CA TYR A 588 -21.72 -10.55 4.27
C TYR A 588 -20.69 -11.65 3.98
N SER A 589 -20.67 -12.70 4.82
CA SER A 589 -19.85 -13.89 4.63
C SER A 589 -20.67 -15.08 4.21
N THR A 590 -20.11 -15.95 3.36
CA THR A 590 -20.66 -17.28 3.15
C THR A 590 -20.70 -18.04 4.48
N ALA A 591 -21.78 -18.74 4.74
CA ALA A 591 -21.93 -19.53 5.94
C ALA A 591 -20.85 -20.61 6.06
N PRO A 592 -20.44 -21.00 7.28
CA PRO A 592 -19.64 -22.20 7.49
C PRO A 592 -20.33 -23.45 6.88
N THR A 593 -19.53 -24.43 6.46
CA THR A 593 -20.10 -25.66 5.88
C THR A 593 -20.90 -26.45 6.92
N PRO A 594 -21.98 -27.14 6.54
CA PRO A 594 -22.69 -27.99 7.47
C PRO A 594 -21.81 -29.10 8.07
N LEU A 595 -20.86 -29.62 7.31
CA LEU A 595 -19.89 -30.61 7.76
C LEU A 595 -18.98 -30.06 8.90
N LEU A 596 -18.64 -28.75 8.89
CA LEU A 596 -17.95 -28.14 10.01
C LEU A 596 -18.77 -28.18 11.30
N ALA A 597 -20.07 -27.95 11.21
CA ALA A 597 -20.96 -28.04 12.39
C ALA A 597 -20.98 -29.46 12.97
N VAL A 598 -21.04 -30.47 12.12
CA VAL A 598 -20.96 -31.90 12.53
C VAL A 598 -19.60 -32.19 13.20
N GLN A 599 -18.50 -31.71 12.60
CA GLN A 599 -17.15 -31.84 13.19
C GLN A 599 -17.08 -31.22 14.58
N LEU A 600 -17.58 -30.00 14.75
CA LEU A 600 -17.55 -29.27 16.01
C LEU A 600 -18.42 -29.94 17.09
N ALA A 601 -19.62 -30.41 16.74
CA ALA A 601 -20.49 -31.18 17.68
C ALA A 601 -19.77 -32.46 18.15
N ALA A 602 -19.15 -33.20 17.23
CA ALA A 602 -18.35 -34.36 17.57
C ALA A 602 -17.14 -34.00 18.47
N ALA A 603 -16.48 -32.87 18.19
CA ALA A 603 -15.34 -32.38 19.01
C ALA A 603 -15.81 -32.00 20.43
N VAL A 604 -16.93 -31.30 20.59
CA VAL A 604 -17.54 -30.98 21.90
C VAL A 604 -17.78 -32.29 22.70
N ASN A 605 -18.35 -33.28 22.05
CA ASN A 605 -18.60 -34.59 22.69
C ASN A 605 -17.31 -35.29 23.15
N VAL A 606 -16.23 -35.24 22.35
CA VAL A 606 -14.92 -35.82 22.73
C VAL A 606 -14.31 -35.02 23.88
N VAL A 607 -14.31 -33.71 23.82
CA VAL A 607 -13.77 -32.85 24.90
C VAL A 607 -14.45 -33.13 26.24
N ARG A 608 -15.76 -33.35 26.22
CA ARG A 608 -16.55 -33.65 27.45
C ARG A 608 -16.28 -35.05 27.97
N ARG A 609 -16.17 -36.03 27.09
CA ARG A 609 -16.08 -37.47 27.46
C ARG A 609 -14.65 -37.96 27.72
N GLU A 610 -13.64 -37.27 27.22
CA GLU A 610 -12.22 -37.64 27.33
C GLU A 610 -11.40 -36.65 28.13
N PRO A 611 -11.70 -36.42 29.43
CA PRO A 611 -10.95 -35.49 30.28
C PRO A 611 -9.46 -35.81 30.43
N GLN A 612 -9.10 -37.10 30.23
CA GLN A 612 -7.71 -37.57 30.28
C GLN A 612 -6.80 -36.86 29.24
N ARG A 613 -7.35 -36.40 28.10
CA ARG A 613 -6.56 -35.64 27.12
C ARG A 613 -6.06 -34.33 27.72
N ARG A 614 -6.93 -33.58 28.42
CA ARG A 614 -6.56 -32.34 29.09
C ARG A 614 -5.49 -32.58 30.13
N GLN A 615 -5.63 -33.67 30.91
CA GLN A 615 -4.65 -34.06 31.92
C GLN A 615 -3.30 -34.40 31.29
N GLN A 616 -3.26 -35.14 30.18
CA GLN A 616 -2.04 -35.42 29.42
C GLN A 616 -1.34 -34.15 28.95
N VAL A 617 -2.07 -33.17 28.43
CA VAL A 617 -1.50 -31.87 28.02
C VAL A 617 -0.82 -31.17 29.20
N ILE A 618 -1.50 -31.10 30.32
CA ILE A 618 -0.97 -30.48 31.55
C ILE A 618 0.31 -31.23 32.03
N GLU A 619 0.28 -32.54 32.02
CA GLU A 619 1.43 -33.36 32.39
C GLU A 619 2.63 -33.13 31.45
N ARG A 620 2.40 -33.04 30.12
CA ARG A 620 3.45 -32.74 29.15
C ARG A 620 4.02 -31.33 29.36
N ALA A 621 3.14 -30.34 29.58
CA ALA A 621 3.55 -28.97 29.85
C ALA A 621 4.41 -28.89 31.14
N GLN A 622 4.00 -29.57 32.20
CA GLN A 622 4.75 -29.64 33.46
C GLN A 622 6.08 -30.35 33.29
N GLN A 623 6.11 -31.49 32.55
CA GLN A 623 7.36 -32.21 32.24
C GLN A 623 8.35 -31.28 31.52
N ILE A 624 7.93 -30.65 30.42
CA ILE A 624 8.79 -29.73 29.64
C ILE A 624 9.31 -28.60 30.53
N ARG A 625 8.47 -27.96 31.32
CA ARG A 625 8.87 -26.86 32.23
C ARG A 625 9.85 -27.31 33.29
N THR A 626 9.63 -28.49 33.91
CA THR A 626 10.52 -29.05 34.93
C THR A 626 11.90 -29.36 34.36
N GLU A 627 11.94 -30.00 33.19
CA GLU A 627 13.18 -30.34 32.51
C GLU A 627 13.94 -29.09 32.00
N LEU A 628 13.22 -28.06 31.47
CA LEU A 628 13.83 -26.78 31.10
C LEU A 628 14.46 -26.08 32.31
N THR A 629 13.76 -26.05 33.45
CA THR A 629 14.24 -25.44 34.67
C THR A 629 15.49 -26.21 35.20
N ALA A 630 15.49 -27.54 35.15
CA ALA A 630 16.65 -28.35 35.51
C ALA A 630 17.85 -28.11 34.59
N ALA A 631 17.61 -27.75 33.32
CA ALA A 631 18.64 -27.38 32.36
C ALA A 631 19.05 -25.88 32.45
N GLY A 632 18.54 -25.12 33.40
CA GLY A 632 18.84 -23.69 33.57
C GLY A 632 18.14 -22.77 32.55
N ILE A 633 17.15 -23.27 31.81
CA ILE A 633 16.41 -22.51 30.78
C ILE A 633 15.13 -22.00 31.40
N ALA A 634 14.96 -20.67 31.39
CA ALA A 634 13.73 -20.04 31.87
C ALA A 634 12.58 -20.22 30.87
N ALA A 635 11.45 -20.73 31.36
CA ALA A 635 10.20 -20.81 30.60
C ALA A 635 9.14 -19.89 31.24
N ALA A 636 8.61 -18.94 30.49
CA ALA A 636 7.57 -18.04 30.92
C ALA A 636 6.17 -18.69 30.87
N GLY A 637 5.15 -17.95 31.29
CA GLY A 637 3.74 -18.35 31.25
C GLY A 637 3.28 -19.13 32.51
N ALA A 638 1.95 -19.38 32.54
CA ALA A 638 1.35 -20.07 33.69
C ALA A 638 1.77 -21.56 33.77
N PRO A 639 1.93 -22.12 34.97
CA PRO A 639 2.43 -23.48 35.15
C PRO A 639 1.65 -24.60 34.46
N SER A 640 0.33 -24.43 34.37
CA SER A 640 -0.58 -25.39 33.71
C SER A 640 -0.96 -25.00 32.28
N SER A 641 -0.31 -23.96 31.70
CA SER A 641 -0.54 -23.56 30.33
C SER A 641 0.15 -24.52 29.36
N PRO A 642 -0.53 -24.92 28.27
CA PRO A 642 0.08 -25.68 27.19
C PRO A 642 1.09 -24.85 26.37
N ILE A 643 1.09 -23.53 26.53
CA ILE A 643 1.98 -22.59 25.85
C ILE A 643 3.20 -22.35 26.74
N ILE A 644 4.37 -22.65 26.22
CA ILE A 644 5.64 -22.59 26.94
C ILE A 644 6.61 -21.73 26.14
N PRO A 645 6.63 -20.40 26.39
CA PRO A 645 7.57 -19.52 25.71
C PRO A 645 8.95 -19.60 26.33
N VAL A 646 9.98 -19.80 25.47
CA VAL A 646 11.40 -19.67 25.80
C VAL A 646 11.92 -18.39 25.13
N ILE A 647 12.19 -17.38 25.93
CA ILE A 647 12.63 -16.07 25.44
C ILE A 647 14.09 -16.16 25.00
N CYS A 648 14.35 -15.87 23.71
CA CYS A 648 15.68 -15.92 23.10
C CYS A 648 16.32 -14.52 22.98
N GLY A 649 15.54 -13.45 23.13
CA GLY A 649 15.97 -12.06 22.98
C GLY A 649 16.02 -11.62 21.53
N SER A 650 17.01 -12.08 20.74
CA SER A 650 17.17 -11.68 19.34
C SER A 650 16.49 -12.62 18.34
N ASP A 651 16.16 -12.07 17.16
CA ASP A 651 15.60 -12.84 16.04
C ASP A 651 16.57 -13.95 15.60
N GLU A 652 17.87 -13.65 15.58
CA GLU A 652 18.93 -14.60 15.19
C GLU A 652 19.03 -15.79 16.16
N ALA A 653 19.00 -15.52 17.47
CA ALA A 653 19.05 -16.59 18.49
C ALA A 653 17.83 -17.52 18.37
N ALA A 654 16.63 -16.95 18.20
CA ALA A 654 15.40 -17.72 18.02
C ALA A 654 15.43 -18.60 16.76
N LEU A 655 15.96 -18.08 15.64
CA LEU A 655 16.10 -18.83 14.38
C LEU A 655 17.16 -19.93 14.46
N ARG A 656 18.28 -19.70 15.16
CA ARG A 656 19.29 -20.74 15.37
C ARG A 656 18.70 -21.93 16.13
N LEU A 657 17.96 -21.66 17.20
CA LEU A 657 17.31 -22.70 18.00
C LEU A 657 16.21 -23.42 17.22
N GLU A 658 15.39 -22.70 16.43
CA GLU A 658 14.42 -23.31 15.51
C GLU A 658 15.11 -24.28 14.54
N ALA A 659 16.24 -23.88 13.94
CA ALA A 659 16.98 -24.70 12.99
C ALA A 659 17.59 -25.96 13.68
N ALA A 660 18.13 -25.81 14.88
CA ALA A 660 18.68 -26.93 15.65
C ALA A 660 17.60 -27.97 16.01
N LEU A 661 16.41 -27.50 16.41
CA LEU A 661 15.28 -28.38 16.71
C LEU A 661 14.76 -29.09 15.44
N ALA A 662 14.67 -28.35 14.34
CA ALA A 662 14.23 -28.92 13.06
C ALA A 662 15.18 -30.00 12.54
N ALA A 663 16.50 -29.84 12.74
CA ALA A 663 17.51 -30.88 12.40
C ALA A 663 17.30 -32.19 13.15
N GLU A 664 16.74 -32.14 14.36
CA GLU A 664 16.39 -33.28 15.19
C GLU A 664 14.94 -33.77 14.98
N GLY A 665 14.26 -33.28 13.95
CA GLY A 665 12.90 -33.67 13.63
C GLY A 665 11.84 -33.15 14.61
N LEU A 666 12.08 -32.00 15.26
CA LEU A 666 11.16 -31.34 16.19
C LEU A 666 10.64 -30.04 15.56
N ASP A 667 9.35 -29.95 15.31
CA ASP A 667 8.75 -28.75 14.69
C ASP A 667 8.39 -27.73 15.78
N VAL A 668 9.26 -26.75 15.97
CA VAL A 668 9.07 -25.58 16.85
C VAL A 668 9.30 -24.33 16.03
N ARG A 669 8.54 -23.27 16.27
CA ARG A 669 8.64 -22.02 15.49
C ARG A 669 9.14 -20.86 16.32
N ALA A 670 10.05 -20.10 15.72
CA ALA A 670 10.50 -18.83 16.26
C ALA A 670 9.43 -17.73 16.04
N ILE A 671 8.98 -17.10 17.12
CA ILE A 671 8.09 -15.94 17.09
C ILE A 671 8.94 -14.68 17.26
N ARG A 672 8.78 -13.75 16.35
CA ARG A 672 9.62 -12.55 16.20
C ARG A 672 8.78 -11.29 16.02
N PRO A 673 9.35 -10.12 16.20
CA PRO A 673 8.65 -8.86 15.88
C PRO A 673 8.08 -8.84 14.44
N PRO A 674 6.93 -8.19 14.20
CA PRO A 674 6.13 -7.41 15.15
C PRO A 674 5.12 -8.23 15.95
N THR A 675 5.14 -9.58 15.91
CA THR A 675 4.20 -10.44 16.66
C THR A 675 4.46 -10.35 18.17
N VAL A 676 5.70 -10.15 18.56
CA VAL A 676 6.16 -9.88 19.93
C VAL A 676 6.98 -8.59 19.93
N PRO A 677 7.20 -7.93 21.09
CA PRO A 677 8.03 -6.72 21.16
C PRO A 677 9.49 -6.97 20.74
N GLU A 678 10.17 -5.89 20.32
CA GLU A 678 11.61 -5.93 20.00
C GLU A 678 12.40 -6.41 21.21
N GLY A 679 13.41 -7.27 20.96
CA GLY A 679 14.25 -7.85 22.01
C GLY A 679 13.57 -8.99 22.78
N THR A 680 12.38 -9.44 22.38
CA THR A 680 11.65 -10.54 23.04
C THR A 680 11.31 -11.69 22.09
N ALA A 681 12.09 -11.86 21.02
CA ALA A 681 11.97 -13.01 20.14
C ALA A 681 12.10 -14.31 20.96
N ARG A 682 11.29 -15.30 20.62
CA ARG A 682 11.12 -16.51 21.43
C ARG A 682 10.82 -17.73 20.59
N LEU A 683 11.11 -18.91 21.15
CA LEU A 683 10.46 -20.14 20.73
C LEU A 683 9.12 -20.25 21.47
N ARG A 684 8.03 -20.47 20.73
CA ARG A 684 6.74 -20.75 21.33
C ARG A 684 6.46 -22.23 21.26
N ILE A 685 6.83 -22.94 22.30
CA ILE A 685 6.63 -24.38 22.45
C ILE A 685 5.19 -24.63 22.89
N THR A 686 4.56 -25.67 22.33
CA THR A 686 3.20 -26.09 22.72
C THR A 686 3.20 -27.54 23.16
N ALA A 687 2.50 -27.82 24.27
CA ALA A 687 2.28 -29.17 24.78
C ALA A 687 0.96 -29.72 24.20
N HIS A 688 1.00 -30.99 23.75
CA HIS A 688 -0.14 -31.71 23.17
C HIS A 688 -0.36 -33.05 23.85
N ALA A 689 -1.63 -33.51 23.85
CA ALA A 689 -2.00 -34.81 24.40
C ALA A 689 -1.33 -36.00 23.67
N SER A 690 -1.03 -35.83 22.38
CA SER A 690 -0.42 -36.87 21.54
C SER A 690 1.08 -37.01 21.69
N GLN A 691 1.77 -36.07 22.34
CA GLN A 691 3.21 -36.08 22.47
C GLN A 691 3.69 -37.18 23.44
N GLY A 692 4.73 -37.89 23.03
CA GLY A 692 5.41 -38.87 23.91
C GLY A 692 6.35 -38.19 24.91
N ALA A 693 6.46 -38.73 26.13
CA ALA A 693 7.40 -38.20 27.13
C ALA A 693 8.85 -38.15 26.63
N ALA A 694 9.28 -39.14 25.85
CA ALA A 694 10.61 -39.18 25.26
C ALA A 694 10.89 -38.04 24.29
N ALA A 695 9.88 -37.60 23.53
CA ALA A 695 10.01 -36.47 22.65
C ALA A 695 10.11 -35.13 23.40
N CYS A 696 9.33 -34.96 24.47
CA CYS A 696 9.46 -33.83 25.37
C CYS A 696 10.88 -33.70 25.95
N SER A 697 11.45 -34.82 26.45
CA SER A 697 12.83 -34.83 26.95
C SER A 697 13.89 -34.63 25.85
N ARG A 698 13.63 -35.10 24.62
CA ARG A 698 14.49 -34.82 23.46
C ARG A 698 14.47 -33.32 23.11
N LEU A 699 13.32 -32.69 23.09
CA LEU A 699 13.17 -31.23 22.88
C LEU A 699 14.06 -30.45 23.86
N VAL A 700 13.96 -30.75 25.16
CA VAL A 700 14.74 -30.04 26.19
C VAL A 700 16.24 -30.30 26.06
N ARG A 701 16.67 -31.52 25.75
CA ARG A 701 18.11 -31.84 25.53
C ARG A 701 18.69 -31.03 24.36
N VAL A 702 17.95 -30.92 23.25
CA VAL A 702 18.40 -30.13 22.09
C VAL A 702 18.52 -28.66 22.47
N LEU A 703 17.54 -28.09 23.17
CA LEU A 703 17.62 -26.73 23.66
C LEU A 703 18.80 -26.50 24.57
N ALA A 704 19.03 -27.39 25.57
CA ALA A 704 20.15 -27.29 26.52
C ALA A 704 21.53 -27.36 25.85
N ALA A 705 21.64 -28.02 24.70
CA ALA A 705 22.89 -28.09 23.95
C ALA A 705 23.17 -26.82 23.09
N HIS A 706 22.21 -25.94 22.88
CA HIS A 706 22.31 -24.80 21.96
C HIS A 706 22.01 -23.45 22.60
N VAL A 707 21.49 -23.40 23.82
CA VAL A 707 21.33 -22.19 24.65
C VAL A 707 22.64 -22.00 25.46
#